data_03dbad9ce9888b402ea5c7fee3f51d2c
#
_entry.id   03dbad9ce9888b402ea5c7fee3f51d2c
#
_cell.length_a   1.000
_cell.length_b   1.000
_cell.length_c   1.000
_cell.angle_alpha   90.00
_cell.angle_beta   90.00
_cell.angle_gamma   90.00
#
_symmetry.space_group_name_H-M   'P 1'
#
loop_
_entity.id
_entity.type
_entity.pdbx_description
1 polymer ?
#
loop_
_entity_poly.entity_id
_entity_poly.type
_entity_poly.pdbx_seq_one_letter_code
_entity_poly.pdbx_strand_id
1 'polypeptide(L)'
;MTLCASFLLSCIMGVSVFAQGGYEVKGVVVDAIGPIIGATVIEQGTSNGTSTGLDGDYVLTVSSADAVVEISCIGYASQTFVASQVPATITLAEDALFLDDVVVIGYGTVKKEDMTGSVATVKADEINKGMITTPADLLKGKSAGVVVTPGSGAPGAGATIRIRGGSSLNATNDPLIIIDGLPVSNDGVSGMADPLSSINPSDIESFSVLKDASATAIYGSRASNGVIVITTKKGAKTKTGVPHINLDYSTSLSHVSEYVDVLTADQLRNLMTERVNAGLLNADALAALGEANTNWQEEIYQLANTHDANLSVAGRVGMGKDAVLPYRVSGGFMSQEGVLMTDKMNRGTVSLNLSPSFFDNHLTVNLNGKGVFTQNNFANQGAIGQAVRMNPTHPVFDDSANGIAGYYVHRDGAGNINTMAVQNPVAMITQKQDQSHAARFIGNAQFDYKFHGFEDLRFNLNLGMDYARSGGFTESPTGSEQSYHDTAQSGSGYHSDYTYERMDKTLEAYLAYSKDFEGEHHFDAMAGYSWQQFYYKSTNKAWKLSDGAILSESTPAGELFLVSFFGRVNYTYDNRYMITATLRRDGTSRFSNNKWGLFPSVALGWNIGNEEFLKDNEVLTTLKLRASWGQTGQQGVGGYYDTQATYYTNLLGSYYYFGGQLVNPITALGYNADLKWETTTTYNVGFDFGFLNDRITAGLDAYWRETTDMINYIPVPALGNLTNYLNSNIGSLVNKGIEFDINAMAIDTKDWTWSIGANVSYNNTVITKLTASPNDKTGVETGGISGGVGNNIQMHQVGYAPSSFYVYQQVYDQEGRPMEGVYVDRDENGVINADDKYFFHKPAADFTMGLNTTLTYKNWTLAASGHGSLGNYIYNNVASDGEMLADLWTNSFTSNRLESALWSNFNQACYLSDYYIKDASFFKVDNVTLGYTFPSLFKSAKLDRALGLNIYATVQNVATITNYEGLDPEVFSGIDNNLYPRPRTYILGVKFNF
;
A
#
# COMPACT_ATOMS: atom_id res chain seq x y z
N MET A 1 -0.53 -69.39 -32.59
CA MET A 1 0.79 -68.93 -32.11
C MET A 1 1.85 -69.05 -33.22
N THR A 2 1.56 -68.66 -34.45
CA THR A 2 2.49 -68.74 -35.58
C THR A 2 2.21 -67.65 -36.63
N LEU A 3 1.59 -66.52 -36.27
CA LEU A 3 1.26 -65.42 -37.17
C LEU A 3 1.75 -64.00 -36.68
N CYS A 4 2.41 -63.92 -35.52
CA CYS A 4 3.01 -62.71 -35.03
C CYS A 4 4.55 -62.59 -35.18
N ALA A 5 5.19 -63.67 -35.69
CA ALA A 5 6.66 -63.65 -35.86
C ALA A 5 7.09 -63.22 -37.28
N SER A 6 6.16 -63.07 -38.22
CA SER A 6 6.51 -62.77 -39.64
C SER A 6 6.38 -61.27 -39.95
N PHE A 7 5.87 -60.45 -39.03
CA PHE A 7 5.72 -58.97 -39.22
C PHE A 7 6.88 -58.19 -38.59
N LEU A 8 7.68 -58.81 -37.73
CA LEU A 8 8.85 -58.14 -37.08
C LEU A 8 10.18 -58.39 -37.86
N LEU A 9 10.18 -59.19 -38.89
CA LEU A 9 11.40 -59.48 -39.67
C LEU A 9 11.45 -58.81 -41.07
N SER A 10 10.37 -58.07 -41.46
CA SER A 10 10.31 -57.33 -42.71
C SER A 10 10.65 -55.85 -42.60
N CYS A 11 10.90 -55.32 -41.40
CA CYS A 11 11.27 -53.90 -41.20
C CYS A 11 12.78 -53.69 -40.96
N ILE A 12 13.61 -54.68 -41.14
CA ILE A 12 15.08 -54.54 -40.91
C ILE A 12 15.92 -54.61 -42.22
N MET A 13 15.33 -54.42 -43.36
CA MET A 13 16.14 -54.17 -44.54
C MET A 13 15.64 -53.03 -45.37
N GLY A 14 16.29 -51.87 -45.20
CA GLY A 14 16.19 -50.78 -46.14
C GLY A 14 16.15 -49.37 -45.64
N VAL A 15 17.12 -48.98 -44.82
CA VAL A 15 17.56 -47.56 -44.82
C VAL A 15 19.07 -47.60 -44.65
N SER A 16 19.78 -47.55 -45.74
CA SER A 16 21.17 -47.11 -45.75
C SER A 16 21.14 -45.59 -45.49
N VAL A 17 21.19 -45.19 -44.23
CA VAL A 17 21.46 -43.78 -43.86
C VAL A 17 22.94 -43.56 -44.17
N PHE A 18 23.20 -42.82 -45.24
CA PHE A 18 24.48 -42.15 -45.39
C PHE A 18 24.71 -41.33 -44.12
N ALA A 19 25.69 -41.70 -43.30
CA ALA A 19 26.23 -40.86 -42.24
C ALA A 19 26.89 -39.70 -42.95
N GLN A 20 26.14 -38.59 -43.17
CA GLN A 20 26.74 -37.28 -43.34
C GLN A 20 27.36 -36.93 -41.98
N GLY A 21 28.70 -36.77 -41.96
CA GLY A 21 29.41 -36.37 -40.76
C GLY A 21 28.84 -35.05 -40.26
N GLY A 22 28.11 -35.09 -39.15
CA GLY A 22 27.59 -33.89 -38.50
C GLY A 22 28.77 -32.98 -38.10
N TYR A 23 28.58 -31.67 -38.19
CA TYR A 23 29.54 -30.64 -37.74
C TYR A 23 29.30 -30.36 -36.29
N GLU A 24 30.35 -30.51 -35.42
CA GLU A 24 30.24 -30.26 -33.99
C GLU A 24 30.46 -28.77 -33.71
N VAL A 25 29.49 -28.12 -33.11
CA VAL A 25 29.53 -26.74 -32.58
C VAL A 25 29.58 -26.80 -31.05
N LYS A 26 30.56 -26.11 -30.48
CA LYS A 26 30.73 -26.02 -29.02
C LYS A 26 31.20 -24.65 -28.63
N GLY A 27 30.77 -24.21 -27.44
CA GLY A 27 31.11 -22.89 -26.91
C GLY A 27 30.55 -22.64 -25.52
N VAL A 28 30.66 -21.43 -25.09
CA VAL A 28 30.11 -20.93 -23.82
C VAL A 28 29.25 -19.73 -24.10
N VAL A 29 28.04 -19.72 -23.60
CA VAL A 29 27.12 -18.57 -23.66
C VAL A 29 27.21 -17.78 -22.35
N VAL A 30 27.49 -16.47 -22.45
CA VAL A 30 27.67 -15.60 -21.31
C VAL A 30 26.88 -14.30 -21.50
N ASP A 31 26.64 -13.57 -20.41
CA ASP A 31 26.23 -12.16 -20.42
C ASP A 31 27.35 -11.26 -19.88
N ALA A 32 27.03 -10.01 -19.59
CA ALA A 32 27.97 -9.05 -18.98
C ALA A 32 28.36 -9.43 -17.54
N ILE A 33 27.61 -10.31 -16.89
CA ILE A 33 27.73 -10.70 -15.48
C ILE A 33 28.40 -12.10 -15.37
N GLY A 34 28.11 -13.04 -16.29
CA GLY A 34 28.64 -14.41 -16.23
C GLY A 34 28.01 -15.38 -17.21
N PRO A 35 28.19 -16.70 -17.01
CA PRO A 35 27.64 -17.72 -17.89
C PRO A 35 26.12 -17.85 -17.79
N ILE A 36 25.45 -18.00 -18.90
CA ILE A 36 24.00 -18.18 -18.98
C ILE A 36 23.70 -19.70 -18.98
N ILE A 37 22.91 -20.09 -17.95
CA ILE A 37 22.45 -21.49 -17.80
C ILE A 37 21.12 -21.68 -18.52
N GLY A 38 20.95 -22.79 -19.24
CA GLY A 38 19.69 -23.14 -19.89
C GLY A 38 19.38 -22.30 -21.14
N ALA A 39 20.37 -21.57 -21.69
CA ALA A 39 20.22 -20.98 -23.00
C ALA A 39 20.00 -22.07 -24.03
N THR A 40 19.02 -21.91 -24.88
CA THR A 40 18.70 -22.85 -25.97
C THR A 40 19.64 -22.60 -27.13
N VAL A 41 20.24 -23.66 -27.63
CA VAL A 41 21.10 -23.67 -28.83
C VAL A 41 20.49 -24.64 -29.81
N ILE A 42 19.92 -24.13 -30.91
CA ILE A 42 19.15 -24.96 -31.86
C ILE A 42 19.63 -24.75 -33.29
N GLU A 43 19.65 -25.80 -34.08
CA GLU A 43 19.81 -25.71 -35.52
C GLU A 43 18.53 -25.21 -36.17
N GLN A 44 18.55 -24.00 -36.72
CA GLN A 44 17.37 -23.31 -37.22
C GLN A 44 16.60 -24.10 -38.25
N GLY A 45 15.28 -24.17 -38.10
CA GLY A 45 14.41 -24.95 -39.00
C GLY A 45 14.38 -26.46 -38.71
N THR A 46 14.98 -26.94 -37.63
CA THR A 46 14.95 -28.33 -37.17
C THR A 46 14.58 -28.41 -35.68
N SER A 47 14.32 -29.63 -35.20
CA SER A 47 14.19 -29.93 -33.77
C SER A 47 15.51 -30.32 -33.10
N ASN A 48 16.67 -30.20 -33.81
CA ASN A 48 17.97 -30.54 -33.30
C ASN A 48 18.53 -29.42 -32.45
N GLY A 49 18.58 -29.56 -31.12
CA GLY A 49 19.06 -28.55 -30.22
C GLY A 49 19.57 -29.11 -28.90
N THR A 50 20.24 -28.25 -28.13
CA THR A 50 20.73 -28.51 -26.78
C THR A 50 20.53 -27.28 -25.89
N SER A 51 20.72 -27.40 -24.59
CA SER A 51 20.75 -26.29 -23.67
C SER A 51 22.12 -26.15 -23.01
N THR A 52 22.48 -24.91 -22.64
CA THR A 52 23.74 -24.64 -21.94
C THR A 52 23.74 -25.22 -20.52
N GLY A 53 24.91 -25.75 -20.12
CA GLY A 53 25.16 -26.28 -18.79
C GLY A 53 25.37 -25.21 -17.73
N LEU A 54 25.82 -25.62 -16.54
CA LEU A 54 25.98 -24.74 -15.36
C LEU A 54 27.02 -23.63 -15.57
N ASP A 55 28.04 -23.89 -16.40
CA ASP A 55 29.06 -22.92 -16.76
C ASP A 55 28.82 -22.25 -18.12
N GLY A 56 27.56 -22.35 -18.62
CA GLY A 56 27.13 -21.79 -19.89
C GLY A 56 27.65 -22.58 -21.11
N ASP A 57 28.27 -23.71 -20.90
CA ASP A 57 28.89 -24.57 -21.94
C ASP A 57 27.83 -25.38 -22.68
N TYR A 58 28.06 -25.60 -23.97
CA TYR A 58 27.19 -26.44 -24.78
C TYR A 58 27.98 -27.17 -25.87
N VAL A 59 27.44 -28.30 -26.33
CA VAL A 59 27.90 -29.05 -27.50
C VAL A 59 26.67 -29.43 -28.30
N LEU A 60 26.62 -29.07 -29.59
CA LEU A 60 25.55 -29.41 -30.52
C LEU A 60 26.16 -29.94 -31.82
N THR A 61 25.73 -31.12 -32.27
CA THR A 61 26.11 -31.65 -33.59
C THR A 61 25.03 -31.28 -34.60
N VAL A 62 25.38 -30.43 -35.58
CA VAL A 62 24.47 -29.93 -36.61
C VAL A 62 24.69 -30.64 -37.95
N SER A 63 23.72 -30.47 -38.84
CA SER A 63 23.69 -31.21 -40.14
C SER A 63 24.84 -30.87 -41.07
N SER A 64 25.41 -29.66 -41.04
CA SER A 64 26.55 -29.22 -41.85
C SER A 64 27.29 -27.99 -41.24
N ALA A 65 28.47 -27.69 -41.73
CA ALA A 65 29.23 -26.50 -41.38
C ALA A 65 28.54 -25.17 -41.78
N ASP A 66 27.63 -25.23 -42.73
CA ASP A 66 26.85 -24.08 -43.22
C ASP A 66 25.46 -23.99 -42.56
N ALA A 67 25.11 -24.91 -41.64
CA ALA A 67 23.86 -24.83 -40.87
C ALA A 67 23.81 -23.54 -40.02
N VAL A 68 22.61 -22.97 -39.88
CA VAL A 68 22.41 -21.79 -39.03
C VAL A 68 22.05 -22.26 -37.63
N VAL A 69 22.82 -21.80 -36.64
CA VAL A 69 22.59 -22.09 -35.23
C VAL A 69 22.05 -20.83 -34.58
N GLU A 70 20.93 -20.95 -33.96
CA GLU A 70 20.29 -19.89 -33.15
C GLU A 70 20.55 -20.16 -31.66
N ILE A 71 21.01 -19.12 -30.97
CA ILE A 71 21.22 -19.13 -29.51
C ILE A 71 20.27 -18.13 -28.90
N SER A 72 19.39 -18.62 -28.04
CA SER A 72 18.37 -17.82 -27.38
C SER A 72 18.30 -18.15 -25.90
N CYS A 73 17.97 -17.15 -25.09
CA CYS A 73 17.66 -17.31 -23.68
C CYS A 73 16.62 -16.28 -23.29
N ILE A 74 15.69 -16.64 -22.43
CA ILE A 74 14.67 -15.72 -21.92
C ILE A 74 15.36 -14.52 -21.23
N GLY A 75 15.03 -13.31 -21.65
CA GLY A 75 15.66 -12.08 -21.15
C GLY A 75 16.90 -11.62 -21.89
N TYR A 76 17.23 -12.25 -23.02
CA TYR A 76 18.40 -11.90 -23.85
C TYR A 76 18.03 -11.84 -25.32
N ALA A 77 18.67 -10.92 -26.05
CA ALA A 77 18.55 -10.85 -27.50
C ALA A 77 19.14 -12.11 -28.15
N SER A 78 18.34 -12.82 -28.95
CA SER A 78 18.78 -14.00 -29.68
C SER A 78 19.87 -13.65 -30.69
N GLN A 79 20.83 -14.55 -30.86
CA GLN A 79 21.87 -14.42 -31.87
C GLN A 79 21.90 -15.63 -32.77
N THR A 80 22.13 -15.42 -34.08
CA THR A 80 22.24 -16.44 -35.08
C THR A 80 23.63 -16.44 -35.71
N PHE A 81 24.18 -17.63 -35.90
CA PHE A 81 25.51 -17.84 -36.50
C PHE A 81 25.49 -18.97 -37.49
N VAL A 82 26.32 -18.91 -38.52
CA VAL A 82 26.65 -20.10 -39.33
C VAL A 82 27.54 -21.02 -38.48
N ALA A 83 27.27 -22.33 -38.44
CA ALA A 83 27.93 -23.28 -37.56
C ALA A 83 29.47 -23.22 -37.58
N SER A 84 30.05 -23.00 -38.75
CA SER A 84 31.51 -22.82 -38.92
C SER A 84 32.07 -21.49 -38.39
N GLN A 85 31.20 -20.54 -38.06
CA GLN A 85 31.58 -19.18 -37.61
C GLN A 85 31.12 -18.89 -36.17
N VAL A 86 30.62 -19.89 -35.47
CA VAL A 86 30.19 -19.72 -34.07
C VAL A 86 31.36 -19.38 -33.18
N PRO A 87 31.39 -18.24 -32.48
CA PRO A 87 32.47 -17.88 -31.56
C PRO A 87 32.57 -18.86 -30.38
N ALA A 88 33.77 -19.10 -29.87
CA ALA A 88 33.98 -19.97 -28.70
C ALA A 88 33.29 -19.41 -27.42
N THR A 89 33.07 -18.10 -27.35
CA THR A 89 32.32 -17.43 -26.32
C THR A 89 31.30 -16.50 -26.98
N ILE A 90 30.04 -16.72 -26.70
CA ILE A 90 28.93 -15.91 -27.21
C ILE A 90 28.41 -15.06 -26.05
N THR A 91 28.46 -13.74 -26.23
CA THR A 91 27.90 -12.83 -25.24
C THR A 91 26.52 -12.39 -25.69
N LEU A 92 25.49 -12.85 -25.00
CA LEU A 92 24.15 -12.35 -25.22
C LEU A 92 23.98 -11.01 -24.46
N ALA A 93 23.46 -10.01 -25.15
CA ALA A 93 23.06 -8.77 -24.54
C ALA A 93 21.71 -8.96 -23.83
N GLU A 94 21.56 -8.42 -22.63
CA GLU A 94 20.24 -8.35 -21.98
C GLU A 94 19.30 -7.57 -22.91
N ASP A 95 18.16 -8.17 -23.22
CA ASP A 95 17.11 -7.49 -23.95
C ASP A 95 16.12 -6.92 -22.95
N ALA A 96 16.18 -5.61 -22.77
CA ALA A 96 15.30 -4.89 -21.83
C ALA A 96 13.81 -5.05 -22.20
N LEU A 97 13.51 -5.36 -23.47
CA LEU A 97 12.15 -5.63 -23.94
C LEU A 97 11.66 -7.04 -23.52
N PHE A 98 12.56 -8.02 -23.42
CA PHE A 98 12.20 -9.40 -23.01
C PHE A 98 12.14 -9.60 -21.49
N LEU A 99 12.72 -8.73 -20.66
CA LEU A 99 12.56 -8.79 -19.20
C LEU A 99 11.15 -8.43 -18.74
N ASP A 100 10.31 -7.87 -19.62
CA ASP A 100 8.90 -7.56 -19.36
C ASP A 100 7.95 -8.75 -19.51
N ASP A 101 8.41 -9.90 -19.97
CA ASP A 101 7.53 -10.98 -20.43
C ASP A 101 7.03 -11.92 -19.34
N VAL A 102 7.54 -11.86 -18.11
CA VAL A 102 7.12 -12.80 -17.05
C VAL A 102 6.52 -12.06 -15.88
N VAL A 103 5.26 -12.34 -15.60
CA VAL A 103 4.51 -11.77 -14.47
C VAL A 103 4.29 -12.83 -13.41
N VAL A 104 4.57 -12.50 -12.15
CA VAL A 104 4.23 -13.35 -11.01
C VAL A 104 2.75 -13.21 -10.73
N ILE A 105 2.01 -14.29 -10.94
CA ILE A 105 0.60 -14.42 -10.56
C ILE A 105 0.46 -15.52 -9.52
N GLY A 106 -0.67 -15.57 -8.82
CA GLY A 106 -0.90 -16.56 -7.76
C GLY A 106 -0.46 -17.97 -8.14
N TYR A 107 0.43 -18.53 -7.37
CA TYR A 107 0.98 -19.89 -7.50
C TYR A 107 1.76 -20.17 -8.80
N GLY A 108 2.38 -19.16 -9.42
CA GLY A 108 3.24 -19.36 -10.59
C GLY A 108 3.64 -18.08 -11.30
N THR A 109 4.34 -18.24 -12.38
CA THR A 109 4.71 -17.18 -13.31
C THR A 109 4.07 -17.45 -14.65
N VAL A 110 3.53 -16.43 -15.31
CA VAL A 110 2.92 -16.52 -16.64
C VAL A 110 3.57 -15.46 -17.51
N LYS A 111 3.76 -15.74 -18.79
CA LYS A 111 4.19 -14.73 -19.74
C LYS A 111 3.11 -13.65 -19.85
N LYS A 112 3.53 -12.41 -20.02
CA LYS A 112 2.60 -11.26 -20.18
C LYS A 112 1.66 -11.48 -21.37
N GLU A 113 2.16 -12.04 -22.44
CA GLU A 113 1.39 -12.37 -23.63
C GLU A 113 0.28 -13.41 -23.40
N ASP A 114 0.45 -14.33 -22.42
CA ASP A 114 -0.52 -15.37 -22.06
C ASP A 114 -1.53 -14.93 -21.01
N MET A 115 -1.37 -13.74 -20.44
CA MET A 115 -2.25 -13.26 -19.38
C MET A 115 -3.64 -12.90 -19.91
N THR A 116 -4.68 -13.42 -19.27
CA THR A 116 -6.09 -13.09 -19.58
C THR A 116 -6.69 -12.06 -18.64
N GLY A 117 -6.04 -11.76 -17.50
CA GLY A 117 -6.49 -10.80 -16.50
C GLY A 117 -5.82 -9.43 -16.60
N SER A 118 -6.42 -8.40 -15.93
CA SER A 118 -5.83 -7.07 -15.81
C SER A 118 -4.77 -7.07 -14.71
N VAL A 119 -3.49 -7.00 -15.10
CA VAL A 119 -2.35 -6.96 -14.19
C VAL A 119 -1.38 -5.87 -14.63
N ALA A 120 -0.95 -5.06 -13.67
CA ALA A 120 0.10 -4.07 -13.88
C ALA A 120 1.38 -4.51 -13.15
N THR A 121 2.51 -4.43 -13.82
CA THR A 121 3.82 -4.71 -13.24
C THR A 121 4.63 -3.42 -13.16
N VAL A 122 5.20 -3.14 -11.99
CA VAL A 122 6.09 -2.00 -11.73
C VAL A 122 7.45 -2.57 -11.31
N LYS A 123 8.49 -2.32 -12.10
CA LYS A 123 9.85 -2.81 -11.83
C LYS A 123 10.64 -1.84 -10.95
N ALA A 124 11.66 -2.36 -10.27
CA ALA A 124 12.54 -1.59 -9.41
C ALA A 124 13.23 -0.42 -10.12
N ASP A 125 13.53 -0.55 -11.41
CA ASP A 125 14.21 0.49 -12.20
C ASP A 125 13.28 1.65 -12.61
N GLU A 126 11.97 1.40 -12.65
CA GLU A 126 10.91 2.38 -12.89
C GLU A 126 10.47 3.08 -11.60
N ILE A 127 10.96 2.58 -10.47
CA ILE A 127 10.58 3.01 -9.14
C ILE A 127 11.23 4.36 -8.81
N ASN A 128 10.48 5.19 -8.09
CA ASN A 128 10.95 6.49 -7.60
C ASN A 128 12.31 6.37 -6.90
N LYS A 129 13.29 7.14 -7.35
CA LYS A 129 14.66 7.14 -6.80
C LYS A 129 14.83 8.07 -5.59
N GLY A 130 13.69 8.45 -4.93
CA GLY A 130 13.69 9.26 -3.70
C GLY A 130 14.06 8.46 -2.45
N MET A 131 14.01 9.11 -1.29
CA MET A 131 14.03 8.40 -0.01
C MET A 131 12.69 7.70 0.18
N ILE A 132 12.72 6.39 0.09
CA ILE A 132 11.56 5.55 0.15
C ILE A 132 11.53 4.91 1.53
N THR A 133 10.57 5.33 2.34
CA THR A 133 10.42 4.84 3.70
C THR A 133 9.54 3.59 3.75
N THR A 134 8.56 3.50 2.84
CA THR A 134 7.67 2.36 2.75
C THR A 134 7.55 1.84 1.31
N PRO A 135 7.33 0.53 1.09
CA PRO A 135 7.07 -0.03 -0.23
C PRO A 135 5.86 0.59 -0.96
N ALA A 136 4.87 1.11 -0.21
CA ALA A 136 3.70 1.75 -0.78
C ALA A 136 4.05 2.99 -1.62
N ASP A 137 5.05 3.77 -1.19
CA ASP A 137 5.50 4.99 -1.90
C ASP A 137 6.02 4.68 -3.31
N LEU A 138 6.48 3.44 -3.54
CA LEU A 138 6.97 2.98 -4.85
C LEU A 138 5.86 2.82 -5.89
N LEU A 139 4.62 2.60 -5.44
CA LEU A 139 3.46 2.40 -6.32
C LEU A 139 2.73 3.70 -6.66
N LYS A 140 3.04 4.79 -5.96
CA LYS A 140 2.33 6.06 -6.08
C LYS A 140 2.42 6.62 -7.50
N GLY A 141 1.26 6.79 -8.16
CA GLY A 141 1.17 7.30 -9.54
C GLY A 141 1.72 6.36 -10.63
N LYS A 142 2.02 5.08 -10.32
CA LYS A 142 2.66 4.14 -11.28
C LYS A 142 1.69 3.23 -12.02
N SER A 143 0.48 3.04 -11.52
CA SER A 143 -0.49 2.11 -12.10
C SER A 143 -1.88 2.74 -12.12
N ALA A 144 -2.55 2.72 -13.27
CA ALA A 144 -3.94 3.15 -13.39
C ALA A 144 -4.84 2.38 -12.41
N GLY A 145 -5.82 3.06 -11.80
CA GLY A 145 -6.75 2.46 -10.84
C GLY A 145 -6.17 2.14 -9.47
N VAL A 146 -4.88 2.45 -9.22
CA VAL A 146 -4.22 2.30 -7.92
C VAL A 146 -4.00 3.68 -7.30
N VAL A 147 -4.65 3.93 -6.18
CA VAL A 147 -4.52 5.17 -5.40
C VAL A 147 -3.74 4.85 -4.13
N VAL A 148 -2.64 5.58 -3.92
CA VAL A 148 -1.81 5.47 -2.72
C VAL A 148 -1.81 6.83 -2.03
N THR A 149 -2.50 6.92 -0.89
CA THR A 149 -2.60 8.15 -0.08
C THR A 149 -1.73 7.98 1.17
N PRO A 150 -0.64 8.73 1.33
CA PRO A 150 0.16 8.70 2.55
C PRO A 150 -0.68 9.08 3.78
N GLY A 151 -0.48 8.38 4.90
CA GLY A 151 -1.25 8.61 6.12
C GLY A 151 -0.92 9.95 6.79
N SER A 152 0.37 10.32 6.83
CA SER A 152 0.86 11.58 7.41
C SER A 152 2.32 11.84 7.00
N GLY A 153 2.91 12.96 7.50
CA GLY A 153 4.35 13.26 7.36
C GLY A 153 5.25 12.64 8.44
N ALA A 154 4.69 11.88 9.39
CA ALA A 154 5.44 11.28 10.50
C ALA A 154 6.41 10.19 10.02
N PRO A 155 7.54 9.96 10.73
CA PRO A 155 8.49 8.90 10.43
C PRO A 155 7.82 7.52 10.33
N GLY A 156 8.06 6.82 9.23
CA GLY A 156 7.50 5.49 9.02
C GLY A 156 5.98 5.43 8.84
N ALA A 157 5.29 6.56 8.72
CA ALA A 157 3.86 6.59 8.47
C ALA A 157 3.50 5.74 7.24
N GLY A 158 2.45 4.94 7.35
CA GLY A 158 1.94 4.11 6.29
C GLY A 158 1.15 4.89 5.24
N ALA A 159 0.72 4.18 4.24
CA ALA A 159 -0.17 4.70 3.21
C ALA A 159 -1.43 3.85 3.10
N THR A 160 -2.54 4.48 2.80
CA THR A 160 -3.77 3.79 2.40
C THR A 160 -3.67 3.45 0.91
N ILE A 161 -3.82 2.18 0.56
CA ILE A 161 -3.81 1.73 -0.83
C ILE A 161 -5.22 1.32 -1.23
N ARG A 162 -5.69 1.81 -2.36
CA ARG A 162 -7.00 1.44 -2.94
C ARG A 162 -6.83 1.04 -4.38
N ILE A 163 -7.48 -0.08 -4.77
CA ILE A 163 -7.51 -0.57 -6.14
C ILE A 163 -8.96 -0.52 -6.61
N ARG A 164 -9.25 0.31 -7.63
CA ARG A 164 -10.61 0.47 -8.21
C ARG A 164 -11.66 0.85 -7.16
N GLY A 165 -11.29 1.74 -6.22
CA GLY A 165 -12.14 2.14 -5.09
C GLY A 165 -12.23 1.08 -3.99
N GLY A 166 -13.27 1.17 -3.14
CA GLY A 166 -13.55 0.19 -2.08
C GLY A 166 -14.63 -0.81 -2.48
N SER A 167 -14.63 -1.99 -1.87
CA SER A 167 -15.67 -3.00 -2.06
C SER A 167 -16.66 -3.09 -0.89
N SER A 168 -16.39 -2.43 0.24
CA SER A 168 -17.23 -2.49 1.43
C SER A 168 -17.32 -1.12 2.11
N LEU A 169 -18.38 -0.91 2.90
CA LEU A 169 -18.54 0.27 3.75
C LEU A 169 -17.89 0.08 5.13
N ASN A 170 -17.88 -1.14 5.67
CA ASN A 170 -17.43 -1.43 7.03
C ASN A 170 -16.23 -2.39 7.11
N ALA A 171 -15.97 -3.20 6.07
CA ALA A 171 -14.78 -4.04 5.99
C ALA A 171 -13.55 -3.23 5.53
N THR A 172 -12.35 -3.80 5.74
CA THR A 172 -11.14 -3.23 5.13
C THR A 172 -11.26 -3.18 3.62
N ASN A 173 -10.83 -2.07 3.04
CA ASN A 173 -10.74 -1.88 1.60
C ASN A 173 -9.28 -1.96 1.09
N ASP A 174 -8.35 -2.40 1.93
CA ASP A 174 -6.94 -2.58 1.56
C ASP A 174 -6.75 -3.83 0.71
N PRO A 175 -5.88 -3.80 -0.30
CA PRO A 175 -5.55 -4.97 -1.10
C PRO A 175 -4.80 -6.02 -0.27
N LEU A 176 -4.89 -7.29 -0.65
CA LEU A 176 -4.07 -8.33 -0.09
C LEU A 176 -2.61 -8.15 -0.52
N ILE A 177 -1.69 -8.16 0.43
CA ILE A 177 -0.25 -8.09 0.17
C ILE A 177 0.35 -9.50 0.20
N ILE A 178 1.15 -9.83 -0.82
CA ILE A 178 1.87 -11.10 -0.92
C ILE A 178 3.35 -10.79 -1.09
N ILE A 179 4.21 -11.40 -0.28
CA ILE A 179 5.66 -11.22 -0.34
C ILE A 179 6.31 -12.56 -0.63
N ASP A 180 6.96 -12.69 -1.77
CA ASP A 180 7.62 -13.93 -2.23
C ASP A 180 6.73 -15.18 -2.09
N GLY A 181 5.43 -15.05 -2.41
CA GLY A 181 4.44 -16.11 -2.33
C GLY A 181 3.82 -16.33 -0.96
N LEU A 182 4.12 -15.51 0.06
CA LEU A 182 3.48 -15.57 1.37
C LEU A 182 2.45 -14.44 1.52
N PRO A 183 1.15 -14.73 1.71
CA PRO A 183 0.15 -13.74 2.09
C PRO A 183 0.44 -13.19 3.48
N VAL A 184 0.70 -11.87 3.59
CA VAL A 184 0.94 -11.20 4.86
C VAL A 184 -0.26 -10.42 5.33
N SER A 185 -0.30 -10.11 6.62
CA SER A 185 -1.37 -9.28 7.15
C SER A 185 -1.09 -7.80 7.01
N ASN A 186 -2.13 -7.06 6.65
CA ASN A 186 -2.16 -5.59 6.65
C ASN A 186 -2.60 -5.03 8.01
N ASP A 187 -3.04 -5.88 8.96
CA ASP A 187 -3.41 -5.41 10.28
C ASP A 187 -2.20 -4.85 11.01
N GLY A 188 -2.39 -3.70 11.64
CA GLY A 188 -1.35 -3.02 12.39
C GLY A 188 -0.77 -3.88 13.51
N VAL A 189 0.49 -3.67 13.79
CA VAL A 189 1.18 -4.17 14.99
C VAL A 189 1.37 -2.97 15.92
N SER A 190 0.82 -3.04 17.14
CA SER A 190 0.95 -1.93 18.09
C SER A 190 2.42 -1.50 18.23
N GLY A 191 2.69 -0.21 18.14
CA GLY A 191 4.04 0.34 18.20
C GLY A 191 4.86 0.23 16.91
N MET A 192 4.29 -0.25 15.81
CA MET A 192 4.84 -0.16 14.47
C MET A 192 3.99 0.79 13.64
N ALA A 193 4.61 1.77 12.98
CA ALA A 193 3.86 2.80 12.26
C ALA A 193 3.13 2.24 11.01
N ASP A 194 3.76 1.28 10.29
CA ASP A 194 3.18 0.65 9.11
C ASP A 194 3.65 -0.81 8.97
N PRO A 195 2.74 -1.78 8.74
CA PRO A 195 3.11 -3.17 8.48
C PRO A 195 4.01 -3.38 7.25
N LEU A 196 3.83 -2.60 6.18
CA LEU A 196 4.66 -2.66 4.97
C LEU A 196 6.08 -2.15 5.20
N SER A 197 6.31 -1.33 6.22
CA SER A 197 7.66 -0.90 6.61
C SER A 197 8.59 -2.06 7.03
N SER A 198 8.03 -3.27 7.17
CA SER A 198 8.77 -4.51 7.42
C SER A 198 9.65 -4.97 6.25
N ILE A 199 9.46 -4.41 5.06
CA ILE A 199 10.26 -4.75 3.88
C ILE A 199 11.21 -3.60 3.59
N ASN A 200 12.49 -3.93 3.39
CA ASN A 200 13.44 -2.96 2.90
C ASN A 200 13.15 -2.66 1.41
N PRO A 201 12.80 -1.43 1.03
CA PRO A 201 12.53 -1.08 -0.36
C PRO A 201 13.66 -1.41 -1.32
N SER A 202 14.93 -1.39 -0.86
CA SER A 202 16.10 -1.74 -1.67
C SER A 202 16.16 -3.22 -2.09
N ASP A 203 15.46 -4.10 -1.35
CA ASP A 203 15.36 -5.53 -1.65
C ASP A 203 14.26 -5.87 -2.65
N ILE A 204 13.39 -4.93 -3.02
CA ILE A 204 12.27 -5.18 -3.93
C ILE A 204 12.79 -5.25 -5.37
N GLU A 205 12.35 -6.25 -6.11
CA GLU A 205 12.59 -6.44 -7.54
C GLU A 205 11.44 -5.88 -8.38
N SER A 206 10.19 -6.25 -8.00
CA SER A 206 9.00 -5.80 -8.71
C SER A 206 7.74 -5.86 -7.85
N PHE A 207 6.74 -5.11 -8.29
CA PHE A 207 5.35 -5.21 -7.86
C PHE A 207 4.49 -5.71 -9.01
N SER A 208 3.63 -6.70 -8.75
CA SER A 208 2.55 -7.07 -9.66
C SER A 208 1.22 -6.75 -8.98
N VAL A 209 0.42 -5.89 -9.61
CA VAL A 209 -0.88 -5.47 -9.09
C VAL A 209 -1.98 -6.18 -9.86
N LEU A 210 -2.68 -7.10 -9.20
CA LEU A 210 -3.79 -7.87 -9.75
C LEU A 210 -5.09 -7.12 -9.45
N LYS A 211 -5.78 -6.64 -10.50
CA LYS A 211 -6.89 -5.70 -10.36
C LYS A 211 -8.27 -6.33 -10.60
N ASP A 212 -8.34 -7.40 -11.38
CA ASP A 212 -9.60 -8.05 -11.75
C ASP A 212 -9.83 -9.39 -11.01
N ALA A 213 -11.07 -9.87 -11.05
CA ALA A 213 -11.43 -11.08 -10.35
C ALA A 213 -10.79 -12.34 -10.94
N SER A 214 -10.43 -12.38 -12.24
CA SER A 214 -9.79 -13.54 -12.85
C SER A 214 -8.37 -13.73 -12.35
N ALA A 215 -7.64 -12.63 -12.18
CA ALA A 215 -6.29 -12.63 -11.62
C ALA A 215 -6.29 -12.87 -10.10
N THR A 216 -7.33 -12.41 -9.39
CA THR A 216 -7.40 -12.43 -7.92
C THR A 216 -8.18 -13.60 -7.33
N ALA A 217 -9.08 -14.27 -8.09
CA ALA A 217 -9.93 -15.35 -7.58
C ALA A 217 -9.15 -16.54 -6.98
N ILE A 218 -7.93 -16.78 -7.45
CA ILE A 218 -7.07 -17.83 -6.90
C ILE A 218 -6.69 -17.58 -5.43
N TYR A 219 -6.72 -16.30 -4.98
CA TYR A 219 -6.52 -15.89 -3.58
C TYR A 219 -7.83 -15.79 -2.78
N GLY A 220 -8.98 -15.91 -3.45
CA GLY A 220 -10.30 -16.09 -2.88
C GLY A 220 -10.80 -14.94 -2.03
N SER A 221 -11.17 -15.27 -0.80
CA SER A 221 -11.88 -14.41 0.14
C SER A 221 -11.06 -13.24 0.73
N ARG A 222 -9.79 -13.12 0.43
CA ARG A 222 -8.93 -12.01 0.86
C ARG A 222 -8.63 -11.02 -0.26
N ALA A 223 -9.13 -11.28 -1.46
CA ALA A 223 -8.71 -10.60 -2.67
C ALA A 223 -9.79 -9.71 -3.33
N SER A 224 -10.90 -9.43 -2.62
CA SER A 224 -11.98 -8.56 -3.12
C SER A 224 -11.51 -7.15 -3.49
N ASN A 225 -10.48 -6.64 -2.82
CA ASN A 225 -9.92 -5.31 -3.05
C ASN A 225 -8.65 -5.33 -3.91
N GLY A 226 -8.43 -6.42 -4.67
CA GLY A 226 -7.20 -6.61 -5.44
C GLY A 226 -6.07 -7.25 -4.64
N VAL A 227 -4.98 -7.54 -5.33
CA VAL A 227 -3.78 -8.17 -4.73
C VAL A 227 -2.53 -7.44 -5.21
N ILE A 228 -1.60 -7.18 -4.31
CA ILE A 228 -0.27 -6.66 -4.60
C ILE A 228 0.75 -7.75 -4.29
N VAL A 229 1.40 -8.27 -5.31
CA VAL A 229 2.48 -9.25 -5.17
C VAL A 229 3.81 -8.52 -5.20
N ILE A 230 4.56 -8.61 -4.12
CA ILE A 230 5.91 -8.05 -3.98
C ILE A 230 6.92 -9.19 -4.18
N THR A 231 7.72 -9.07 -5.21
CA THR A 231 8.83 -9.98 -5.47
C THR A 231 10.12 -9.33 -5.00
N THR A 232 10.93 -10.04 -4.20
CA THR A 232 12.21 -9.55 -3.75
C THR A 232 13.37 -10.11 -4.57
N LYS A 233 14.46 -9.35 -4.66
CA LYS A 233 15.69 -9.71 -5.38
C LYS A 233 16.25 -11.03 -4.87
N LYS A 234 16.58 -11.93 -5.79
CA LYS A 234 17.12 -13.27 -5.51
C LYS A 234 18.64 -13.30 -5.66
N GLY A 235 19.23 -14.47 -5.49
CA GLY A 235 20.65 -14.73 -5.73
C GLY A 235 21.08 -14.39 -7.15
N ALA A 236 22.26 -13.81 -7.32
CA ALA A 236 22.74 -13.37 -8.64
C ALA A 236 23.11 -14.54 -9.55
N LYS A 237 22.91 -14.38 -10.87
CA LYS A 237 23.42 -15.29 -11.91
C LYS A 237 24.92 -15.07 -12.18
N THR A 238 25.74 -14.87 -11.12
CA THR A 238 27.18 -14.63 -11.24
C THR A 238 27.95 -15.93 -11.47
N LYS A 239 29.22 -15.83 -11.91
CA LYS A 239 30.14 -17.00 -11.92
C LYS A 239 30.18 -17.63 -10.52
N THR A 240 30.18 -18.95 -10.47
CA THR A 240 30.28 -19.69 -9.20
C THR A 240 31.49 -19.20 -8.39
N GLY A 241 31.24 -18.81 -7.14
CA GLY A 241 32.29 -18.34 -6.22
C GLY A 241 32.62 -16.86 -6.25
N VAL A 242 31.98 -16.03 -7.12
CA VAL A 242 32.20 -14.58 -7.16
C VAL A 242 30.94 -13.84 -6.68
N PRO A 243 30.92 -13.25 -5.47
CA PRO A 243 29.77 -12.54 -4.97
C PRO A 243 29.62 -11.17 -5.64
N HIS A 244 28.38 -10.71 -5.80
CA HIS A 244 28.02 -9.34 -6.16
C HIS A 244 27.66 -8.58 -4.89
N ILE A 245 28.31 -7.46 -4.65
CA ILE A 245 28.15 -6.66 -3.44
C ILE A 245 27.63 -5.28 -3.82
N ASN A 246 26.48 -4.89 -3.23
CA ASN A 246 25.92 -3.55 -3.38
C ASN A 246 25.90 -2.85 -2.02
N LEU A 247 26.39 -1.62 -1.99
CA LEU A 247 26.27 -0.71 -0.85
C LEU A 247 25.57 0.56 -1.30
N ASP A 248 24.44 0.87 -0.67
CA ASP A 248 23.65 2.08 -0.90
C ASP A 248 23.59 2.88 0.39
N TYR A 249 24.01 4.15 0.33
CA TYR A 249 23.91 5.08 1.46
C TYR A 249 23.29 6.38 1.00
N SER A 250 22.31 6.86 1.76
CA SER A 250 21.70 8.17 1.54
C SER A 250 21.53 8.93 2.84
N THR A 251 21.58 10.24 2.74
CA THR A 251 21.24 11.17 3.81
C THR A 251 20.29 12.22 3.30
N SER A 252 19.42 12.71 4.16
CA SER A 252 18.47 13.75 3.79
C SER A 252 18.23 14.77 4.88
N LEU A 253 17.76 15.94 4.43
CA LEU A 253 17.26 17.04 5.23
C LEU A 253 15.82 17.32 4.86
N SER A 254 14.93 17.29 5.85
CA SER A 254 13.51 17.55 5.68
C SER A 254 13.07 18.77 6.51
N HIS A 255 12.22 19.60 5.93
CA HIS A 255 11.63 20.76 6.60
C HIS A 255 10.15 20.92 6.24
N VAL A 256 9.38 21.53 7.12
CA VAL A 256 8.00 21.94 6.85
C VAL A 256 8.02 23.06 5.81
N SER A 257 7.25 22.93 4.73
CA SER A 257 7.21 23.91 3.65
C SER A 257 6.07 24.92 3.79
N GLU A 258 5.02 24.57 4.51
CA GLU A 258 3.81 25.37 4.67
C GLU A 258 3.26 25.25 6.08
N TYR A 259 2.71 26.34 6.60
CA TYR A 259 2.07 26.45 7.90
C TYR A 259 0.60 26.87 7.72
N VAL A 260 -0.22 26.62 8.73
CA VAL A 260 -1.59 27.13 8.76
C VAL A 260 -1.55 28.64 9.01
N ASP A 261 -2.25 29.43 8.20
CA ASP A 261 -2.32 30.88 8.35
C ASP A 261 -3.18 31.25 9.56
N VAL A 262 -2.52 31.72 10.63
CA VAL A 262 -3.13 32.15 11.89
C VAL A 262 -2.84 33.63 12.15
N LEU A 263 -3.66 34.27 12.98
CA LEU A 263 -3.41 35.66 13.36
C LEU A 263 -2.05 35.80 14.07
N THR A 264 -1.27 36.78 13.66
CA THR A 264 -0.09 37.19 14.38
C THR A 264 -0.46 37.85 15.72
N ALA A 265 0.49 37.97 16.65
CA ALA A 265 0.21 38.60 17.96
C ALA A 265 -0.36 40.01 17.81
N ASP A 266 0.13 40.81 16.84
CA ASP A 266 -0.35 42.15 16.60
C ASP A 266 -1.75 42.21 15.99
N GLN A 267 -2.03 41.30 15.01
CA GLN A 267 -3.40 41.16 14.48
C GLN A 267 -4.38 40.74 15.56
N LEU A 268 -4.01 39.76 16.42
CA LEU A 268 -4.85 39.31 17.53
C LEU A 268 -5.12 40.46 18.53
N ARG A 269 -4.09 41.21 18.95
CA ARG A 269 -4.26 42.40 19.87
C ARG A 269 -5.19 43.41 19.25
N ASN A 270 -5.04 43.73 17.96
CA ASN A 270 -5.87 44.70 17.26
C ASN A 270 -7.32 44.21 17.18
N LEU A 271 -7.55 42.99 16.74
CA LEU A 271 -8.88 42.40 16.64
C LEU A 271 -9.59 42.36 17.99
N MET A 272 -8.92 41.94 19.06
CA MET A 272 -9.50 41.88 20.39
C MET A 272 -9.82 43.30 20.91
N THR A 273 -8.95 44.27 20.67
CA THR A 273 -9.19 45.67 21.04
C THR A 273 -10.41 46.23 20.30
N GLU A 274 -10.53 46.00 19.01
CA GLU A 274 -11.69 46.42 18.22
C GLU A 274 -12.98 45.77 18.72
N ARG A 275 -12.96 44.48 19.03
CA ARG A 275 -14.15 43.77 19.51
C ARG A 275 -14.58 44.17 20.92
N VAL A 276 -13.65 44.48 21.82
CA VAL A 276 -13.94 45.01 23.15
C VAL A 276 -14.52 46.42 23.02
N ASN A 277 -13.95 47.28 22.15
CA ASN A 277 -14.47 48.61 21.90
C ASN A 277 -15.87 48.60 21.27
N ALA A 278 -16.18 47.58 20.47
CA ALA A 278 -17.51 47.36 19.89
C ALA A 278 -18.51 46.75 20.90
N GLY A 279 -18.07 46.37 22.09
CA GLY A 279 -18.93 45.69 23.10
C GLY A 279 -19.23 44.23 22.79
N LEU A 280 -18.47 43.63 21.89
CA LEU A 280 -18.62 42.22 21.47
C LEU A 280 -17.82 41.25 22.34
N LEU A 281 -16.82 41.74 23.09
CA LEU A 281 -16.03 40.98 24.05
C LEU A 281 -15.95 41.74 25.40
N ASN A 282 -15.74 40.98 26.48
CA ASN A 282 -15.48 41.54 27.80
C ASN A 282 -14.11 42.23 27.84
N ALA A 283 -13.99 43.34 28.58
CA ALA A 283 -12.74 44.05 28.79
C ALA A 283 -11.65 43.19 29.46
N ASP A 284 -12.02 42.19 30.25
CA ASP A 284 -11.11 41.24 30.87
C ASP A 284 -10.29 40.43 29.83
N ALA A 285 -10.81 40.31 28.60
CA ALA A 285 -10.11 39.66 27.49
C ALA A 285 -8.80 40.40 27.10
N LEU A 286 -8.74 41.73 27.24
CA LEU A 286 -7.54 42.52 27.00
C LEU A 286 -6.47 42.29 28.08
N ALA A 287 -6.91 42.08 29.33
CA ALA A 287 -6.01 41.80 30.43
C ALA A 287 -5.33 40.43 30.32
N ALA A 288 -5.90 39.53 29.54
CA ALA A 288 -5.34 38.20 29.27
C ALA A 288 -4.35 38.21 28.12
N LEU A 289 -4.07 39.34 27.45
CA LEU A 289 -3.05 39.43 26.42
C LEU A 289 -1.66 39.65 27.03
N GLY A 290 -0.69 38.95 26.55
CA GLY A 290 0.72 39.09 26.90
C GLY A 290 1.49 40.06 25.99
N GLU A 291 2.78 40.22 26.25
CA GLU A 291 3.68 41.07 25.47
C GLU A 291 4.52 40.28 24.42
N ALA A 292 4.49 38.94 24.48
CA ALA A 292 5.26 38.14 23.58
C ALA A 292 4.74 38.18 22.10
N ASN A 293 5.54 37.69 21.20
CA ASN A 293 5.20 37.49 19.77
C ASN A 293 5.71 36.16 19.33
N THR A 294 4.98 35.09 19.69
CA THR A 294 5.41 33.71 19.54
C THR A 294 4.75 33.07 18.30
N ASN A 295 5.54 32.54 17.39
CA ASN A 295 5.04 31.69 16.32
C ASN A 295 5.03 30.22 16.82
N TRP A 296 3.89 29.79 17.38
CA TRP A 296 3.76 28.50 18.01
C TRP A 296 3.99 27.33 17.06
N GLN A 297 3.73 27.48 15.76
CA GLN A 297 3.98 26.44 14.77
C GLN A 297 5.50 26.25 14.53
N GLU A 298 6.26 27.34 14.46
CA GLU A 298 7.72 27.25 14.34
C GLU A 298 8.38 26.64 15.59
N GLU A 299 7.79 26.86 16.78
CA GLU A 299 8.32 26.33 18.04
C GLU A 299 8.19 24.81 18.20
N ILE A 300 7.29 24.16 17.45
CA ILE A 300 7.08 22.71 17.52
C ILE A 300 7.78 21.93 16.40
N TYR A 301 8.21 22.60 15.33
CA TYR A 301 8.83 21.94 14.21
C TYR A 301 10.36 22.10 14.21
N GLN A 302 11.03 21.19 13.55
CA GLN A 302 12.49 21.14 13.46
C GLN A 302 12.95 20.75 12.06
N LEU A 303 14.23 21.07 11.77
CA LEU A 303 14.93 20.50 10.62
C LEU A 303 15.27 19.03 10.94
N ALA A 304 14.69 18.10 10.17
CA ALA A 304 14.80 16.68 10.42
C ALA A 304 15.83 16.01 9.53
N ASN A 305 16.68 15.16 10.13
CA ASN A 305 17.69 14.40 9.44
C ASN A 305 17.27 12.94 9.25
N THR A 306 17.63 12.34 8.11
CA THR A 306 17.50 10.91 7.92
C THR A 306 18.79 10.34 7.33
N HIS A 307 19.17 9.15 7.81
CA HIS A 307 20.27 8.35 7.29
C HIS A 307 19.76 6.96 6.95
N ASP A 308 20.04 6.48 5.74
CA ASP A 308 19.69 5.14 5.29
C ASP A 308 20.91 4.46 4.68
N ALA A 309 21.24 3.27 5.17
CA ALA A 309 22.39 2.48 4.72
C ALA A 309 21.96 1.04 4.45
N ASN A 310 22.23 0.54 3.24
CA ASN A 310 21.83 -0.79 2.81
C ASN A 310 23.02 -1.52 2.19
N LEU A 311 23.31 -2.73 2.68
CA LEU A 311 24.35 -3.61 2.15
C LEU A 311 23.72 -4.92 1.67
N SER A 312 24.05 -5.37 0.48
CA SER A 312 23.65 -6.69 0.02
C SER A 312 24.78 -7.45 -0.65
N VAL A 313 24.76 -8.77 -0.45
CA VAL A 313 25.70 -9.71 -1.04
C VAL A 313 24.88 -10.80 -1.72
N ALA A 314 25.05 -10.97 -3.02
CA ALA A 314 24.36 -11.97 -3.81
C ALA A 314 25.38 -12.79 -4.61
N GLY A 315 25.10 -14.07 -4.80
CA GLY A 315 25.98 -14.94 -5.56
C GLY A 315 25.41 -16.34 -5.71
N ARG A 316 26.25 -17.25 -6.19
CA ARG A 316 25.93 -18.67 -6.22
C ARG A 316 27.13 -19.52 -5.80
N VAL A 317 26.86 -20.64 -5.16
CA VAL A 317 27.86 -21.63 -4.75
C VAL A 317 27.47 -22.97 -5.35
N GLY A 318 28.43 -23.65 -5.99
CA GLY A 318 28.25 -25.01 -6.43
C GLY A 318 28.26 -25.99 -5.24
N MET A 319 27.26 -26.86 -5.16
CA MET A 319 27.12 -27.87 -4.10
C MET A 319 27.36 -29.30 -4.66
N GLY A 320 28.33 -29.49 -5.55
CA GLY A 320 28.62 -30.75 -6.24
C GLY A 320 28.39 -30.64 -7.73
N LYS A 321 28.16 -31.80 -8.41
CA LYS A 321 28.01 -31.84 -9.87
C LYS A 321 26.63 -31.35 -10.33
N ASP A 322 25.59 -31.58 -9.52
CA ASP A 322 24.17 -31.47 -9.93
C ASP A 322 23.36 -30.56 -9.02
N ALA A 323 24.04 -29.70 -8.23
CA ALA A 323 23.39 -28.81 -7.31
C ALA A 323 24.07 -27.45 -7.25
N VAL A 324 23.26 -26.37 -7.24
CA VAL A 324 23.70 -24.98 -7.14
C VAL A 324 22.86 -24.28 -6.08
N LEU A 325 23.51 -23.46 -5.29
CA LEU A 325 22.89 -22.59 -4.28
C LEU A 325 23.03 -21.13 -4.70
N PRO A 326 22.06 -20.53 -5.39
CA PRO A 326 21.94 -19.10 -5.44
C PRO A 326 21.59 -18.55 -4.05
N TYR A 327 22.23 -17.47 -3.64
CA TYR A 327 22.01 -16.84 -2.35
C TYR A 327 22.02 -15.32 -2.46
N ARG A 328 21.23 -14.67 -1.62
CA ARG A 328 21.27 -13.24 -1.35
C ARG A 328 21.09 -13.01 0.14
N VAL A 329 21.96 -12.20 0.69
CA VAL A 329 21.87 -11.69 2.08
C VAL A 329 21.91 -10.19 2.01
N SER A 330 20.99 -9.51 2.66
CA SER A 330 21.00 -8.05 2.78
C SER A 330 20.75 -7.61 4.21
N GLY A 331 21.30 -6.47 4.56
CA GLY A 331 21.06 -5.78 5.81
C GLY A 331 20.92 -4.28 5.57
N GLY A 332 19.96 -3.66 6.26
CA GLY A 332 19.72 -2.23 6.18
C GLY A 332 19.57 -1.61 7.56
N PHE A 333 19.97 -0.35 7.67
CA PHE A 333 19.74 0.45 8.86
C PHE A 333 19.28 1.84 8.44
N MET A 334 18.16 2.30 9.02
CA MET A 334 17.60 3.63 8.81
C MET A 334 17.36 4.30 10.15
N SER A 335 17.77 5.56 10.27
CA SER A 335 17.45 6.46 11.37
C SER A 335 16.77 7.69 10.78
N GLN A 336 15.52 7.90 11.09
CA GLN A 336 14.68 8.99 10.57
C GLN A 336 14.16 9.83 11.72
N GLU A 337 14.43 11.13 11.69
CA GLU A 337 13.82 12.13 12.55
C GLU A 337 12.59 12.71 11.85
N GLY A 338 11.55 13.02 12.63
CA GLY A 338 10.37 13.72 12.16
C GLY A 338 10.55 15.24 12.20
N VAL A 339 9.77 15.95 11.38
CA VAL A 339 9.74 17.42 11.41
C VAL A 339 9.03 17.95 12.68
N LEU A 340 8.18 17.17 13.33
CA LEU A 340 7.69 17.46 14.66
C LEU A 340 8.76 17.05 15.68
N MET A 341 9.08 17.94 16.63
CA MET A 341 10.10 17.67 17.64
C MET A 341 9.85 16.35 18.37
N THR A 342 10.91 15.67 18.79
CA THR A 342 10.95 14.37 19.49
C THR A 342 10.53 13.16 18.67
N ASP A 343 9.91 13.34 17.51
CA ASP A 343 9.48 12.23 16.66
C ASP A 343 10.70 11.57 15.99
N LYS A 344 10.86 10.24 16.17
CA LYS A 344 12.02 9.52 15.66
C LYS A 344 11.74 8.04 15.47
N MET A 345 12.22 7.48 14.36
CA MET A 345 12.21 6.05 14.07
C MET A 345 13.61 5.55 13.75
N ASN A 346 14.02 4.45 14.40
CA ASN A 346 15.18 3.65 14.00
C ASN A 346 14.68 2.30 13.51
N ARG A 347 15.15 1.87 12.33
CA ARG A 347 14.77 0.59 11.71
C ARG A 347 16.00 -0.18 11.25
N GLY A 348 16.15 -1.41 11.75
CA GLY A 348 17.10 -2.39 11.26
C GLY A 348 16.37 -3.47 10.45
N THR A 349 16.90 -3.86 9.29
CA THR A 349 16.35 -4.92 8.44
C THR A 349 17.41 -5.94 8.10
N VAL A 350 17.03 -7.21 8.03
CA VAL A 350 17.87 -8.31 7.55
C VAL A 350 17.02 -9.17 6.63
N SER A 351 17.54 -9.53 5.46
CA SER A 351 16.86 -10.41 4.52
C SER A 351 17.81 -11.52 4.05
N LEU A 352 17.27 -12.73 3.97
CA LEU A 352 17.94 -13.93 3.48
C LEU A 352 17.08 -14.58 2.41
N ASN A 353 17.66 -14.82 1.23
CA ASN A 353 17.05 -15.57 0.15
C ASN A 353 18.02 -16.67 -0.31
N LEU A 354 17.59 -17.92 -0.23
CA LEU A 354 18.34 -19.10 -0.67
C LEU A 354 17.45 -19.90 -1.62
N SER A 355 17.97 -20.24 -2.80
CA SER A 355 17.19 -20.98 -3.81
C SER A 355 17.96 -22.18 -4.34
N PRO A 356 18.35 -23.16 -3.48
CA PRO A 356 19.05 -24.35 -3.94
C PRO A 356 18.20 -25.22 -4.87
N SER A 357 18.83 -25.79 -5.88
CA SER A 357 18.24 -26.83 -6.72
C SER A 357 19.03 -28.13 -6.61
N PHE A 358 18.31 -29.26 -6.66
CA PHE A 358 18.83 -30.62 -6.49
C PHE A 358 18.26 -31.56 -7.55
N PHE A 359 18.95 -32.69 -7.79
CA PHE A 359 18.49 -33.74 -8.70
C PHE A 359 18.23 -33.20 -10.11
N ASP A 360 19.23 -32.57 -10.71
CA ASP A 360 19.11 -31.97 -12.06
C ASP A 360 17.88 -31.04 -12.20
N ASN A 361 17.67 -30.16 -11.19
CA ASN A 361 16.53 -29.22 -11.10
C ASN A 361 15.14 -29.87 -10.92
N HIS A 362 15.07 -31.15 -10.54
CA HIS A 362 13.75 -31.74 -10.18
C HIS A 362 13.22 -31.23 -8.86
N LEU A 363 14.09 -30.91 -7.91
CA LEU A 363 13.67 -30.25 -6.64
C LEU A 363 14.29 -28.87 -6.54
N THR A 364 13.46 -27.86 -6.54
CA THR A 364 13.83 -26.47 -6.19
C THR A 364 13.27 -26.12 -4.83
N VAL A 365 14.13 -25.60 -3.95
CA VAL A 365 13.74 -25.12 -2.62
C VAL A 365 13.96 -23.61 -2.57
N ASN A 366 12.94 -22.84 -2.24
CA ASN A 366 13.08 -21.40 -2.01
C ASN A 366 12.87 -21.12 -0.51
N LEU A 367 13.92 -20.62 0.13
CA LEU A 367 13.89 -20.23 1.55
C LEU A 367 14.01 -18.71 1.61
N ASN A 368 12.96 -18.04 2.06
CA ASN A 368 12.93 -16.59 2.25
C ASN A 368 12.73 -16.28 3.72
N GLY A 369 13.57 -15.40 4.26
CA GLY A 369 13.43 -14.91 5.63
C GLY A 369 13.74 -13.43 5.68
N LYS A 370 12.85 -12.65 6.27
CA LYS A 370 12.98 -11.19 6.48
C LYS A 370 12.73 -10.88 7.93
N GLY A 371 13.68 -10.22 8.58
CA GLY A 371 13.57 -9.71 9.93
C GLY A 371 13.61 -8.19 9.92
N VAL A 372 12.75 -7.56 10.70
CA VAL A 372 12.79 -6.13 10.96
C VAL A 372 12.71 -5.86 12.45
N PHE A 373 13.47 -4.87 12.89
CA PHE A 373 13.48 -4.35 14.24
C PHE A 373 13.27 -2.84 14.16
N THR A 374 12.25 -2.33 14.83
CA THR A 374 11.97 -0.89 14.90
C THR A 374 11.99 -0.42 16.35
N GLN A 375 12.49 0.79 16.54
CA GLN A 375 12.36 1.53 17.77
C GLN A 375 11.83 2.92 17.40
N ASN A 376 10.70 3.27 18.00
CA ASN A 376 10.02 4.54 17.72
C ASN A 376 9.94 5.36 18.99
N ASN A 377 10.05 6.67 18.83
CA ASN A 377 9.64 7.68 19.77
C ASN A 377 8.58 8.52 19.06
N PHE A 378 7.33 8.41 19.48
CA PHE A 378 6.21 9.12 18.85
C PHE A 378 6.02 10.48 19.50
N ALA A 379 6.06 11.54 18.71
CA ALA A 379 5.69 12.86 19.21
C ALA A 379 4.18 12.95 19.47
N ASN A 380 3.78 13.80 20.39
CA ASN A 380 2.38 14.11 20.62
C ASN A 380 1.80 14.97 19.49
N GLN A 381 1.21 14.32 18.49
CA GLN A 381 0.65 15.01 17.30
C GLN A 381 -0.50 15.98 17.65
N GLY A 382 -1.16 15.82 18.80
CA GLY A 382 -2.15 16.76 19.28
C GLY A 382 -1.61 18.19 19.45
N ALA A 383 -0.29 18.33 19.64
CA ALA A 383 0.37 19.64 19.72
C ALA A 383 0.23 20.48 18.44
N ILE A 384 0.05 19.85 17.26
CA ILE A 384 -0.14 20.57 15.99
C ILE A 384 -1.39 21.44 16.04
N GLY A 385 -2.54 20.87 16.41
CA GLY A 385 -3.79 21.62 16.56
C GLY A 385 -3.73 22.64 17.71
N GLN A 386 -3.01 22.35 18.78
CA GLN A 386 -2.82 23.31 19.87
C GLN A 386 -1.95 24.49 19.41
N ALA A 387 -0.91 24.28 18.59
CA ALA A 387 -0.07 25.34 18.06
C ALA A 387 -0.83 26.31 17.14
N VAL A 388 -1.82 25.80 16.40
CA VAL A 388 -2.72 26.63 15.57
C VAL A 388 -3.60 27.54 16.44
N ARG A 389 -4.04 27.07 17.63
CA ARG A 389 -4.99 27.73 18.50
C ARG A 389 -4.36 28.51 19.68
N MET A 390 -3.08 28.25 19.98
CA MET A 390 -2.40 28.88 21.12
C MET A 390 -2.20 30.36 20.87
N ASN A 391 -2.46 31.16 21.92
CA ASN A 391 -2.37 32.60 21.87
C ASN A 391 -0.91 33.09 21.62
N PRO A 392 -0.62 33.77 20.48
CA PRO A 392 0.73 34.19 20.11
C PRO A 392 1.28 35.33 21.00
N THR A 393 0.45 35.93 21.87
CA THR A 393 0.92 36.98 22.77
C THR A 393 1.58 36.45 24.04
N HIS A 394 1.62 35.12 24.23
CA HIS A 394 2.26 34.49 25.38
C HIS A 394 3.61 33.82 25.00
N PRO A 395 4.56 33.74 25.93
CA PRO A 395 5.83 33.08 25.73
C PRO A 395 5.68 31.56 25.85
N VAL A 396 6.64 30.80 25.32
CA VAL A 396 6.69 29.34 25.48
C VAL A 396 6.99 28.95 26.92
N PHE A 397 7.94 29.64 27.56
CA PHE A 397 8.43 29.30 28.88
C PHE A 397 7.96 30.34 29.93
N ASP A 398 7.69 29.85 31.15
CA ASP A 398 7.37 30.70 32.32
C ASP A 398 7.95 30.04 33.57
N ASP A 399 9.08 30.56 34.02
CA ASP A 399 9.76 30.10 35.24
C ASP A 399 9.19 30.67 36.53
N SER A 400 8.14 31.48 36.43
CA SER A 400 7.44 32.05 37.60
C SER A 400 6.60 30.98 38.31
N ALA A 401 6.04 31.30 39.47
CA ALA A 401 5.08 30.42 40.16
C ALA A 401 3.77 30.17 39.36
N ASN A 402 3.54 30.94 38.30
CA ASN A 402 2.39 30.77 37.43
C ASN A 402 2.62 29.68 36.32
N GLY A 403 3.87 29.36 35.97
CA GLY A 403 4.21 28.30 35.06
C GLY A 403 4.06 26.90 35.67
N ILE A 404 4.06 25.89 34.82
CA ILE A 404 4.12 24.47 35.20
C ILE A 404 5.35 23.82 34.56
N ALA A 405 6.23 23.31 35.41
CA ALA A 405 7.48 22.66 34.96
C ALA A 405 8.29 23.54 33.97
N GLY A 406 8.26 24.89 34.16
CA GLY A 406 8.96 25.88 33.34
C GLY A 406 8.20 26.34 32.09
N TYR A 407 6.99 25.86 31.84
CA TYR A 407 6.17 26.23 30.68
C TYR A 407 5.02 27.17 31.07
N TYR A 408 4.67 28.05 30.14
CA TYR A 408 3.49 28.89 30.26
C TYR A 408 2.22 28.05 30.23
N VAL A 409 1.27 28.31 31.15
CA VAL A 409 -0.05 27.67 31.19
C VAL A 409 -1.15 28.70 31.44
N HIS A 410 -2.31 28.46 30.86
CA HIS A 410 -3.49 29.28 31.14
C HIS A 410 -4.03 29.01 32.55
N ARG A 411 -4.39 30.09 33.27
CA ARG A 411 -5.01 29.98 34.61
C ARG A 411 -6.39 30.62 34.60
N ASP A 412 -7.28 30.14 35.45
CA ASP A 412 -8.58 30.72 35.69
C ASP A 412 -8.47 31.98 36.61
N GLY A 413 -9.57 32.70 36.78
CA GLY A 413 -9.62 33.89 37.65
C GLY A 413 -9.32 33.61 39.13
N ALA A 414 -9.27 32.38 39.58
CA ALA A 414 -8.89 31.95 40.92
C ALA A 414 -7.40 31.53 41.01
N GLY A 415 -6.67 31.53 39.90
CA GLY A 415 -5.27 31.12 39.81
C GLY A 415 -5.03 29.62 39.63
N ASN A 416 -6.08 28.84 39.46
CA ASN A 416 -5.92 27.40 39.15
C ASN A 416 -5.58 27.21 37.67
N ILE A 417 -5.00 26.07 37.33
CA ILE A 417 -4.77 25.69 35.93
C ILE A 417 -6.14 25.59 35.22
N ASN A 418 -6.29 26.30 34.13
CA ASN A 418 -7.50 26.25 33.35
C ASN A 418 -7.49 25.01 32.41
N THR A 419 -8.13 23.94 32.86
CA THR A 419 -8.15 22.66 32.13
C THR A 419 -9.01 22.68 30.84
N MET A 420 -9.76 23.77 30.61
CA MET A 420 -10.52 23.98 29.35
C MET A 420 -9.73 24.76 28.32
N ALA A 421 -8.61 25.36 28.72
CA ALA A 421 -7.78 26.18 27.84
C ALA A 421 -6.93 25.37 26.87
N VAL A 422 -6.44 26.03 25.83
CA VAL A 422 -5.44 25.51 24.90
C VAL A 422 -4.17 25.18 25.68
N GLN A 423 -3.62 23.98 25.46
CA GLN A 423 -2.40 23.52 26.10
C GLN A 423 -1.17 24.09 25.40
N ASN A 424 -0.09 24.28 26.16
CA ASN A 424 1.20 24.66 25.59
C ASN A 424 1.74 23.54 24.67
N PRO A 425 1.81 23.73 23.34
CA PRO A 425 2.15 22.66 22.41
C PRO A 425 3.59 22.15 22.57
N VAL A 426 4.52 23.01 23.01
CA VAL A 426 5.91 22.59 23.29
C VAL A 426 5.97 21.72 24.54
N ALA A 427 5.22 22.07 25.59
CA ALA A 427 5.11 21.24 26.79
C ALA A 427 4.50 19.87 26.48
N MET A 428 3.46 19.81 25.63
CA MET A 428 2.84 18.57 25.20
C MET A 428 3.81 17.59 24.52
N ILE A 429 4.75 18.12 23.73
CA ILE A 429 5.73 17.31 23.00
C ILE A 429 6.86 16.88 23.92
N THR A 430 7.36 17.79 24.75
CA THR A 430 8.58 17.56 25.54
C THR A 430 8.32 16.81 26.84
N GLN A 431 7.13 16.93 27.42
CA GLN A 431 6.78 16.30 28.69
C GLN A 431 6.22 14.87 28.50
N LYS A 432 5.52 14.60 27.43
CA LYS A 432 4.99 13.26 27.13
C LYS A 432 6.08 12.36 26.54
N GLN A 433 6.19 11.15 27.05
CA GLN A 433 7.00 10.08 26.46
C GLN A 433 6.08 9.03 25.86
N ASP A 434 6.33 8.66 24.61
CA ASP A 434 5.60 7.59 23.90
C ASP A 434 6.62 6.80 23.07
N GLN A 435 7.03 5.66 23.63
CA GLN A 435 8.11 4.85 23.07
C GLN A 435 7.65 3.44 22.77
N SER A 436 8.12 2.90 21.66
CA SER A 436 7.88 1.53 21.26
C SER A 436 9.11 0.83 20.72
N HIS A 437 9.07 -0.49 20.81
CA HIS A 437 9.96 -1.38 20.10
C HIS A 437 9.14 -2.50 19.48
N ALA A 438 9.46 -2.87 18.24
CA ALA A 438 8.81 -3.96 17.55
C ALA A 438 9.82 -4.82 16.79
N ALA A 439 9.56 -6.12 16.75
CA ALA A 439 10.28 -7.07 15.92
C ALA A 439 9.28 -7.87 15.10
N ARG A 440 9.55 -8.04 13.81
CA ARG A 440 8.72 -8.86 12.91
C ARG A 440 9.60 -9.77 12.07
N PHE A 441 9.18 -11.00 11.94
CA PHE A 441 9.76 -11.98 11.04
C PHE A 441 8.72 -12.43 10.02
N ILE A 442 9.05 -12.31 8.73
CA ILE A 442 8.25 -12.81 7.61
C ILE A 442 9.12 -13.82 6.86
N GLY A 443 8.65 -15.05 6.73
CA GLY A 443 9.44 -16.04 6.02
C GLY A 443 8.64 -17.22 5.54
N ASN A 444 9.12 -17.86 4.48
CA ASN A 444 8.56 -19.10 3.97
C ASN A 444 9.64 -20.05 3.45
N ALA A 445 9.25 -21.32 3.41
CA ALA A 445 9.98 -22.39 2.75
C ALA A 445 9.06 -23.00 1.69
N GLN A 446 9.43 -22.84 0.43
CA GLN A 446 8.70 -23.39 -0.70
C GLN A 446 9.51 -24.53 -1.33
N PHE A 447 8.87 -25.66 -1.55
CA PHE A 447 9.41 -26.83 -2.19
C PHE A 447 8.65 -27.08 -3.49
N ASP A 448 9.34 -27.07 -4.63
CA ASP A 448 8.78 -27.37 -5.94
C ASP A 448 9.49 -28.64 -6.48
N TYR A 449 8.72 -29.69 -6.66
CA TYR A 449 9.23 -30.99 -7.08
C TYR A 449 8.59 -31.43 -8.38
N LYS A 450 9.41 -31.56 -9.44
CA LYS A 450 9.05 -32.20 -10.73
C LYS A 450 9.19 -33.72 -10.61
N PHE A 451 8.15 -34.45 -10.95
CA PHE A 451 8.17 -35.91 -10.87
C PHE A 451 9.10 -36.50 -11.91
N HIS A 452 10.08 -37.29 -11.46
CA HIS A 452 11.00 -37.99 -12.35
C HIS A 452 10.26 -38.90 -13.33
N GLY A 453 10.52 -38.76 -14.64
CA GLY A 453 9.87 -39.52 -15.71
C GLY A 453 8.44 -39.05 -16.04
N PHE A 454 7.92 -38.03 -15.35
CA PHE A 454 6.68 -37.36 -15.68
C PHE A 454 6.80 -35.85 -15.31
N GLU A 455 7.72 -35.18 -15.96
CA GLU A 455 8.18 -33.83 -15.59
C GLU A 455 7.13 -32.73 -15.86
N ASP A 456 6.12 -33.06 -16.67
CA ASP A 456 4.95 -32.20 -16.87
C ASP A 456 4.13 -32.00 -15.57
N LEU A 457 4.27 -32.90 -14.58
CA LEU A 457 3.60 -32.84 -13.29
C LEU A 457 4.55 -32.38 -12.19
N ARG A 458 4.11 -31.39 -11.40
CA ARG A 458 4.84 -30.84 -10.25
C ARG A 458 3.99 -30.86 -8.99
N PHE A 459 4.66 -31.06 -7.86
CA PHE A 459 4.09 -30.84 -6.53
C PHE A 459 4.77 -29.65 -5.89
N ASN A 460 3.97 -28.71 -5.39
CA ASN A 460 4.45 -27.55 -4.65
C ASN A 460 3.92 -27.58 -3.22
N LEU A 461 4.81 -27.30 -2.26
CA LEU A 461 4.49 -27.13 -0.84
C LEU A 461 5.10 -25.81 -0.36
N ASN A 462 4.28 -24.90 0.13
CA ASN A 462 4.68 -23.63 0.72
C ASN A 462 4.30 -23.59 2.21
N LEU A 463 5.29 -23.42 3.08
CA LEU A 463 5.13 -23.28 4.53
C LEU A 463 5.58 -21.87 4.90
N GLY A 464 4.67 -21.07 5.43
CA GLY A 464 4.91 -19.67 5.72
C GLY A 464 4.58 -19.28 7.16
N MET A 465 5.25 -18.25 7.64
CA MET A 465 5.03 -17.65 8.95
C MET A 465 5.27 -16.14 8.90
N ASP A 466 4.33 -15.38 9.47
CA ASP A 466 4.44 -13.95 9.77
C ASP A 466 4.29 -13.79 11.28
N TYR A 467 5.38 -13.49 11.97
CA TYR A 467 5.43 -13.36 13.42
C TYR A 467 5.87 -11.96 13.80
N ALA A 468 5.07 -11.29 14.62
CA ALA A 468 5.39 -9.97 15.14
C ALA A 468 5.24 -9.93 16.66
N ARG A 469 6.19 -9.28 17.32
CA ARG A 469 6.12 -8.98 18.75
C ARG A 469 6.54 -7.55 18.98
N SER A 470 5.76 -6.83 19.79
CA SER A 470 6.08 -5.47 20.16
C SER A 470 5.74 -5.18 21.62
N GLY A 471 6.26 -4.08 22.10
CA GLY A 471 5.92 -3.51 23.38
C GLY A 471 6.30 -2.04 23.42
N GLY A 472 5.69 -1.32 24.29
CA GLY A 472 5.97 0.11 24.47
C GLY A 472 5.24 0.67 25.66
N PHE A 473 5.46 1.95 25.90
CA PHE A 473 4.80 2.67 26.96
C PHE A 473 4.50 4.11 26.56
N THR A 474 3.46 4.64 27.16
CA THR A 474 3.16 6.08 27.13
C THR A 474 3.17 6.59 28.56
N GLU A 475 3.89 7.70 28.81
CA GLU A 475 4.01 8.30 30.14
C GLU A 475 3.79 9.82 30.05
N SER A 476 2.95 10.34 30.94
CA SER A 476 2.84 11.76 31.28
C SER A 476 3.26 11.96 32.73
N PRO A 477 4.35 12.68 33.01
CA PRO A 477 4.88 12.84 34.37
C PRO A 477 3.88 13.52 35.31
N THR A 478 3.99 13.19 36.59
CA THR A 478 3.25 13.89 37.64
C THR A 478 3.59 15.39 37.63
N GLY A 479 2.57 16.25 37.67
CA GLY A 479 2.75 17.69 37.63
C GLY A 479 3.08 18.26 36.24
N SER A 480 3.06 17.47 35.19
CA SER A 480 3.09 17.98 33.81
C SER A 480 1.78 18.71 33.47
N GLU A 481 1.80 19.67 32.57
CA GLU A 481 0.59 20.37 32.13
C GLU A 481 -0.48 19.38 31.66
N GLN A 482 -0.10 18.44 30.80
CA GLN A 482 -1.01 17.42 30.25
C GLN A 482 -1.69 16.61 31.37
N SER A 483 -1.02 16.32 32.48
CA SER A 483 -1.60 15.54 33.57
C SER A 483 -2.74 16.26 34.29
N TYR A 484 -2.80 17.59 34.21
CA TYR A 484 -3.90 18.38 34.77
C TYR A 484 -5.12 18.47 33.82
N HIS A 485 -4.90 18.48 32.52
CA HIS A 485 -5.97 18.48 31.52
C HIS A 485 -6.76 17.19 31.44
N ASP A 486 -6.16 16.07 31.86
CA ASP A 486 -6.90 14.82 32.02
C ASP A 486 -7.62 14.81 33.37
N THR A 487 -8.93 14.97 33.33
CA THR A 487 -9.78 15.02 34.54
C THR A 487 -9.69 13.78 35.41
N ALA A 488 -9.39 12.60 34.82
CA ALA A 488 -9.19 11.35 35.56
C ALA A 488 -7.87 11.34 36.32
N GLN A 489 -6.90 12.18 35.92
CA GLN A 489 -5.55 12.21 36.51
C GLN A 489 -5.36 13.34 37.51
N SER A 490 -5.95 14.53 37.27
CA SER A 490 -5.89 15.70 38.17
C SER A 490 -4.46 16.04 38.65
N GLY A 491 -3.49 16.04 37.73
CA GLY A 491 -2.06 16.29 38.04
C GLY A 491 -1.28 15.07 38.52
N SER A 492 -1.89 13.88 38.65
CA SER A 492 -1.24 12.67 39.16
C SER A 492 -0.22 12.07 38.20
N GLY A 493 -0.28 12.44 36.95
CA GLY A 493 0.44 11.75 35.86
C GLY A 493 -0.06 10.34 35.64
N TYR A 494 0.29 9.75 34.50
CA TYR A 494 -0.03 8.34 34.21
C TYR A 494 1.09 7.66 33.47
N HIS A 495 1.13 6.34 33.62
CA HIS A 495 1.92 5.43 32.80
C HIS A 495 1.00 4.35 32.23
N SER A 496 1.18 4.08 30.95
CA SER A 496 0.49 3.00 30.27
C SER A 496 1.49 2.16 29.50
N ASP A 497 1.56 0.87 29.78
CA ASP A 497 2.36 -0.08 29.03
C ASP A 497 1.49 -1.05 28.23
N TYR A 498 2.08 -1.58 27.15
CA TYR A 498 1.46 -2.62 26.37
C TYR A 498 2.47 -3.63 25.85
N THR A 499 1.98 -4.84 25.60
CA THR A 499 2.66 -5.82 24.78
C THR A 499 1.70 -6.34 23.72
N TYR A 500 2.21 -6.65 22.55
CA TYR A 500 1.44 -7.22 21.45
C TYR A 500 2.21 -8.35 20.81
N GLU A 501 1.53 -9.45 20.55
CA GLU A 501 2.05 -10.62 19.86
C GLU A 501 1.07 -11.03 18.76
N ARG A 502 1.59 -11.28 17.56
CA ARG A 502 0.84 -11.78 16.41
C ARG A 502 1.61 -12.93 15.77
N MET A 503 0.90 -13.97 15.37
CA MET A 503 1.48 -15.10 14.68
C MET A 503 0.50 -15.64 13.63
N ASP A 504 0.80 -15.38 12.36
CA ASP A 504 0.05 -15.90 11.23
C ASP A 504 0.86 -17.05 10.59
N LYS A 505 0.22 -18.20 10.40
CA LYS A 505 0.82 -19.38 9.80
C LYS A 505 0.08 -19.75 8.52
N THR A 506 0.81 -20.17 7.52
CA THR A 506 0.27 -20.58 6.21
C THR A 506 0.87 -21.91 5.79
N LEU A 507 0.02 -22.82 5.33
CA LEU A 507 0.40 -24.04 4.62
C LEU A 507 -0.39 -24.06 3.32
N GLU A 508 0.32 -24.20 2.20
CA GLU A 508 -0.26 -24.34 0.88
C GLU A 508 0.37 -25.52 0.18
N ALA A 509 -0.44 -26.39 -0.40
CA ALA A 509 0.02 -27.56 -1.14
C ALA A 509 -0.80 -27.73 -2.41
N TYR A 510 -0.15 -27.86 -3.56
CA TYR A 510 -0.84 -28.06 -4.82
C TYR A 510 -0.07 -28.95 -5.79
N LEU A 511 -0.83 -29.59 -6.67
CA LEU A 511 -0.32 -30.26 -7.86
C LEU A 511 -0.53 -29.33 -9.06
N ALA A 512 0.47 -29.23 -9.93
CA ALA A 512 0.41 -28.49 -11.17
C ALA A 512 0.87 -29.36 -12.33
N TYR A 513 0.10 -29.38 -13.40
CA TYR A 513 0.40 -30.06 -14.65
C TYR A 513 0.52 -29.01 -15.75
N SER A 514 1.60 -29.04 -16.51
CA SER A 514 1.87 -28.12 -17.63
C SER A 514 2.44 -28.87 -18.79
N LYS A 515 1.83 -28.74 -19.98
CA LYS A 515 2.25 -29.43 -21.17
C LYS A 515 1.97 -28.67 -22.45
N ASP A 516 2.98 -28.65 -23.33
CA ASP A 516 2.86 -28.28 -24.71
C ASP A 516 2.55 -29.57 -25.56
N PHE A 517 1.39 -29.57 -26.22
CA PHE A 517 1.02 -30.66 -27.12
C PHE A 517 1.38 -30.29 -28.56
N GLU A 518 1.56 -31.30 -29.41
CA GLU A 518 1.74 -31.10 -30.84
C GLU A 518 0.58 -30.30 -31.44
N GLY A 519 0.86 -29.34 -32.32
CA GLY A 519 -0.16 -28.52 -32.96
C GLY A 519 -0.55 -27.27 -32.21
N GLU A 520 0.40 -26.62 -31.49
CA GLU A 520 0.24 -25.25 -30.91
C GLU A 520 -0.73 -25.16 -29.73
N HIS A 521 -0.94 -26.27 -29.02
CA HIS A 521 -1.79 -26.31 -27.81
C HIS A 521 -0.95 -26.29 -26.54
N HIS A 522 -1.15 -25.28 -25.67
CA HIS A 522 -0.58 -25.22 -24.33
C HIS A 522 -1.69 -25.41 -23.28
N PHE A 523 -1.46 -26.31 -22.33
CA PHE A 523 -2.42 -26.65 -21.29
C PHE A 523 -1.75 -26.64 -19.92
N ASP A 524 -2.28 -25.83 -18.99
CA ASP A 524 -1.91 -25.82 -17.58
C ASP A 524 -3.13 -26.13 -16.72
N ALA A 525 -2.96 -26.98 -15.71
CA ALA A 525 -3.97 -27.23 -14.71
C ALA A 525 -3.34 -27.33 -13.33
N MET A 526 -4.01 -26.79 -12.31
CA MET A 526 -3.59 -26.94 -10.93
C MET A 526 -4.78 -27.21 -10.03
N ALA A 527 -4.52 -27.96 -8.94
CA ALA A 527 -5.47 -28.16 -7.85
C ALA A 527 -4.73 -28.19 -6.52
N GLY A 528 -5.29 -27.54 -5.50
CA GLY A 528 -4.58 -27.40 -4.25
C GLY A 528 -5.45 -27.13 -3.04
N TYR A 529 -4.77 -27.09 -1.90
CA TYR A 529 -5.28 -26.86 -0.57
C TYR A 529 -4.46 -25.76 0.11
N SER A 530 -5.12 -24.88 0.85
CA SER A 530 -4.50 -23.86 1.70
C SER A 530 -5.11 -23.88 3.08
N TRP A 531 -4.27 -23.75 4.09
CA TRP A 531 -4.66 -23.59 5.48
C TRP A 531 -3.93 -22.40 6.06
N GLN A 532 -4.67 -21.51 6.77
CA GLN A 532 -4.13 -20.32 7.41
C GLN A 532 -4.68 -20.21 8.83
N GLN A 533 -3.81 -19.83 9.76
CA GLN A 533 -4.14 -19.52 11.15
C GLN A 533 -3.66 -18.09 11.42
N PHE A 534 -4.54 -17.30 12.01
CA PHE A 534 -4.26 -15.93 12.46
C PHE A 534 -4.45 -15.91 13.98
N TYR A 535 -3.44 -15.49 14.70
CA TYR A 535 -3.46 -15.39 16.15
C TYR A 535 -2.91 -14.05 16.60
N TYR A 536 -3.60 -13.42 17.55
CA TYR A 536 -3.05 -12.27 18.25
C TYR A 536 -3.33 -12.34 19.75
N LYS A 537 -2.45 -11.69 20.51
CA LYS A 537 -2.62 -11.44 21.94
C LYS A 537 -2.04 -10.07 22.28
N SER A 538 -2.75 -9.30 23.09
CA SER A 538 -2.29 -8.03 23.61
C SER A 538 -2.43 -8.01 25.14
N THR A 539 -1.59 -7.22 25.79
CA THR A 539 -1.72 -6.86 27.20
C THR A 539 -1.61 -5.36 27.28
N ASN A 540 -2.58 -4.70 27.89
CA ASN A 540 -2.56 -3.25 28.09
C ASN A 540 -2.81 -2.98 29.57
N LYS A 541 -2.01 -2.10 30.17
CA LYS A 541 -2.15 -1.72 31.56
C LYS A 541 -1.80 -0.25 31.75
N ALA A 542 -2.68 0.50 32.41
CA ALA A 542 -2.46 1.91 32.73
C ALA A 542 -2.73 2.17 34.21
N TRP A 543 -1.91 3.03 34.81
CA TRP A 543 -2.02 3.41 36.21
C TRP A 543 -1.57 4.84 36.43
N LYS A 544 -2.03 5.44 37.56
CA LYS A 544 -1.57 6.75 38.02
C LYS A 544 -0.15 6.65 38.60
N LEU A 545 0.70 7.63 38.31
CA LEU A 545 2.08 7.67 38.82
C LEU A 545 2.13 8.09 40.30
N SER A 546 1.16 8.90 40.76
CA SER A 546 1.15 9.45 42.14
C SER A 546 0.90 8.39 43.24
N ASP A 547 0.04 7.39 42.96
CA ASP A 547 -0.42 6.42 43.97
C ASP A 547 -0.47 4.97 43.45
N GLY A 548 -0.15 4.73 42.16
CA GLY A 548 -0.19 3.42 41.54
C GLY A 548 -1.59 2.89 41.29
N ALA A 549 -2.63 3.71 41.42
CA ALA A 549 -4.01 3.30 41.16
C ALA A 549 -4.20 2.87 39.68
N ILE A 550 -4.72 1.67 39.47
CA ILE A 550 -4.97 1.12 38.14
C ILE A 550 -6.13 1.86 37.47
N LEU A 551 -5.88 2.40 36.31
CA LEU A 551 -6.86 3.09 35.45
C LEU A 551 -7.54 2.12 34.49
N SER A 552 -6.76 1.22 33.90
CA SER A 552 -7.28 0.18 33.01
C SER A 552 -6.33 -1.01 32.94
N GLU A 553 -6.89 -2.21 32.76
CA GLU A 553 -6.13 -3.43 32.48
C GLU A 553 -6.96 -4.30 31.54
N SER A 554 -6.34 -4.80 30.47
CA SER A 554 -7.01 -5.67 29.50
C SER A 554 -6.01 -6.62 28.82
N THR A 555 -6.48 -7.82 28.47
CA THR A 555 -5.67 -8.85 27.81
C THR A 555 -6.43 -9.48 26.64
N PRO A 556 -6.78 -8.70 25.59
CA PRO A 556 -7.50 -9.26 24.44
C PRO A 556 -6.64 -10.27 23.68
N ALA A 557 -7.27 -11.35 23.22
CA ALA A 557 -6.67 -12.35 22.36
C ALA A 557 -7.71 -12.89 21.37
N GLY A 558 -7.25 -13.33 20.22
CA GLY A 558 -8.14 -13.91 19.23
C GLY A 558 -7.42 -14.86 18.28
N GLU A 559 -8.20 -15.81 17.76
CA GLU A 559 -7.73 -16.80 16.81
C GLU A 559 -8.76 -17.01 15.70
N LEU A 560 -8.28 -17.06 14.47
CA LEU A 560 -9.08 -17.25 13.27
C LEU A 560 -8.43 -18.27 12.35
N PHE A 561 -9.24 -19.17 11.78
CA PHE A 561 -8.80 -20.16 10.79
C PHE A 561 -9.48 -19.94 9.45
N LEU A 562 -8.71 -20.13 8.39
CA LEU A 562 -9.17 -20.13 7.00
C LEU A 562 -8.65 -21.38 6.31
N VAL A 563 -9.58 -22.15 5.69
CA VAL A 563 -9.27 -23.37 4.94
C VAL A 563 -9.82 -23.22 3.53
N SER A 564 -9.03 -23.59 2.53
CA SER A 564 -9.40 -23.38 1.14
C SER A 564 -9.06 -24.57 0.25
N PHE A 565 -9.94 -24.84 -0.71
CA PHE A 565 -9.70 -25.76 -1.84
C PHE A 565 -9.81 -24.95 -3.13
N PHE A 566 -8.86 -25.11 -4.03
CA PHE A 566 -8.83 -24.33 -5.25
C PHE A 566 -8.34 -25.16 -6.46
N GLY A 567 -8.76 -24.75 -7.64
CA GLY A 567 -8.30 -25.27 -8.91
C GLY A 567 -8.32 -24.20 -9.97
N ARG A 568 -7.38 -24.26 -10.91
CA ARG A 568 -7.29 -23.40 -12.08
C ARG A 568 -6.89 -24.20 -13.29
N VAL A 569 -7.47 -23.85 -14.43
CA VAL A 569 -7.13 -24.40 -15.75
C VAL A 569 -6.85 -23.21 -16.67
N ASN A 570 -5.73 -23.26 -17.36
CA ASN A 570 -5.38 -22.35 -18.45
C ASN A 570 -5.22 -23.18 -19.73
N TYR A 571 -5.73 -22.67 -20.83
CA TYR A 571 -5.54 -23.27 -22.12
C TYR A 571 -5.28 -22.18 -23.15
N THR A 572 -4.20 -22.34 -23.91
CA THR A 572 -3.79 -21.45 -24.98
C THR A 572 -3.69 -22.23 -26.27
N TYR A 573 -4.30 -21.71 -27.32
CA TYR A 573 -4.20 -22.24 -28.67
C TYR A 573 -3.47 -21.24 -29.57
N ASP A 574 -2.36 -21.71 -30.18
CA ASP A 574 -1.57 -20.99 -31.17
C ASP A 574 -1.13 -19.58 -30.70
N ASN A 575 -0.90 -19.39 -29.39
CA ASN A 575 -0.65 -18.08 -28.77
C ASN A 575 -1.66 -16.98 -29.18
N ARG A 576 -2.84 -17.39 -29.68
CA ARG A 576 -3.92 -16.50 -30.16
C ARG A 576 -5.13 -16.49 -29.25
N TYR A 577 -5.62 -17.67 -28.87
CA TYR A 577 -6.84 -17.82 -28.08
C TYR A 577 -6.54 -18.40 -26.72
N MET A 578 -6.97 -17.73 -25.69
CA MET A 578 -6.66 -18.10 -24.31
C MET A 578 -7.93 -18.19 -23.49
N ILE A 579 -8.01 -19.18 -22.61
CA ILE A 579 -9.05 -19.29 -21.60
C ILE A 579 -8.44 -19.66 -20.26
N THR A 580 -8.84 -18.93 -19.23
CA THR A 580 -8.52 -19.25 -17.83
C THR A 580 -9.82 -19.47 -17.06
N ALA A 581 -9.92 -20.58 -16.34
CA ALA A 581 -11.02 -20.85 -15.42
C ALA A 581 -10.48 -21.17 -14.04
N THR A 582 -11.01 -20.51 -13.00
CA THR A 582 -10.63 -20.73 -11.60
C THR A 582 -11.86 -21.01 -10.76
N LEU A 583 -11.74 -21.95 -9.84
CA LEU A 583 -12.73 -22.24 -8.83
C LEU A 583 -12.05 -22.35 -7.47
N ARG A 584 -12.53 -21.57 -6.50
CA ARG A 584 -12.05 -21.62 -5.12
C ARG A 584 -13.19 -21.71 -4.14
N ARG A 585 -13.02 -22.53 -3.10
CA ARG A 585 -13.96 -22.66 -1.98
C ARG A 585 -13.23 -22.41 -0.68
N ASP A 586 -13.61 -21.35 0.02
CA ASP A 586 -13.04 -20.92 1.30
C ASP A 586 -13.98 -21.18 2.46
N GLY A 587 -13.46 -21.69 3.58
CA GLY A 587 -14.16 -21.87 4.82
C GLY A 587 -13.46 -21.10 5.95
N THR A 588 -14.23 -20.30 6.71
CA THR A 588 -13.71 -19.50 7.81
C THR A 588 -14.31 -19.91 9.15
N SER A 589 -13.55 -19.80 10.24
CA SER A 589 -14.08 -19.97 11.59
C SER A 589 -14.86 -18.75 12.11
N ARG A 590 -14.80 -17.60 11.40
CA ARG A 590 -15.53 -16.37 11.77
C ARG A 590 -17.03 -16.52 11.72
N PHE A 591 -17.57 -17.27 10.73
CA PHE A 591 -19.01 -17.45 10.55
C PHE A 591 -19.48 -18.77 11.16
N SER A 592 -20.52 -18.72 11.98
CA SER A 592 -21.05 -19.90 12.68
C SER A 592 -21.83 -20.82 11.72
N ASN A 593 -22.81 -20.30 11.01
CA ASN A 593 -23.69 -21.06 10.12
C ASN A 593 -23.20 -21.07 8.66
N ASN A 594 -22.74 -19.95 8.13
CA ASN A 594 -22.37 -19.76 6.73
C ASN A 594 -20.85 -19.77 6.50
N LYS A 595 -20.17 -20.80 6.99
CA LYS A 595 -18.69 -20.90 6.98
C LYS A 595 -18.07 -20.86 5.58
N TRP A 596 -18.75 -21.40 4.55
CA TRP A 596 -18.19 -21.65 3.25
C TRP A 596 -18.65 -20.66 2.19
N GLY A 597 -17.69 -20.05 1.48
CA GLY A 597 -17.91 -19.25 0.27
C GLY A 597 -17.38 -19.97 -0.96
N LEU A 598 -17.98 -19.75 -2.13
CA LEU A 598 -17.56 -20.27 -3.42
C LEU A 598 -17.27 -19.10 -4.38
N PHE A 599 -16.10 -19.11 -4.97
CA PHE A 599 -15.56 -18.00 -5.79
C PHE A 599 -15.09 -18.50 -7.17
N PRO A 600 -16.00 -18.54 -8.17
CA PRO A 600 -15.67 -18.90 -9.55
C PRO A 600 -15.13 -17.70 -10.33
N SER A 601 -14.29 -17.95 -11.33
CA SER A 601 -13.92 -16.96 -12.35
C SER A 601 -13.62 -17.60 -13.70
N VAL A 602 -13.85 -16.82 -14.77
CA VAL A 602 -13.52 -17.19 -16.16
C VAL A 602 -12.96 -15.95 -16.84
N ALA A 603 -11.88 -16.13 -17.61
CA ALA A 603 -11.31 -15.09 -18.45
C ALA A 603 -10.97 -15.61 -19.83
N LEU A 604 -11.11 -14.77 -20.82
CA LEU A 604 -10.83 -15.01 -22.23
C LEU A 604 -9.80 -14.00 -22.71
N GLY A 605 -8.87 -14.44 -23.50
CA GLY A 605 -7.89 -13.63 -24.20
C GLY A 605 -7.88 -13.93 -25.69
N TRP A 606 -7.80 -12.90 -26.52
CA TRP A 606 -7.58 -13.01 -27.94
C TRP A 606 -6.44 -12.10 -28.37
N ASN A 607 -5.34 -12.71 -28.75
CA ASN A 607 -4.19 -11.99 -29.29
C ASN A 607 -4.41 -11.74 -30.80
N ILE A 608 -5.07 -10.65 -31.12
CA ILE A 608 -5.44 -10.24 -32.48
C ILE A 608 -4.16 -9.92 -33.29
N GLY A 609 -3.10 -9.45 -32.62
CA GLY A 609 -1.81 -9.17 -33.27
C GLY A 609 -1.16 -10.41 -33.92
N ASN A 610 -1.46 -11.61 -33.40
CA ASN A 610 -0.93 -12.86 -33.93
C ASN A 610 -1.78 -13.48 -35.06
N GLU A 611 -2.89 -12.81 -35.46
CA GLU A 611 -3.71 -13.26 -36.60
C GLU A 611 -2.99 -13.01 -37.93
N GLU A 612 -3.22 -13.89 -38.92
CA GLU A 612 -2.59 -13.83 -40.24
C GLU A 612 -2.68 -12.45 -40.91
N PHE A 613 -3.72 -11.69 -40.65
CA PHE A 613 -3.94 -10.37 -41.23
C PHE A 613 -3.19 -9.22 -40.50
N LEU A 614 -2.61 -9.46 -39.31
CA LEU A 614 -1.87 -8.45 -38.51
C LEU A 614 -0.45 -8.86 -38.15
N LYS A 615 -0.09 -10.15 -38.18
CA LYS A 615 1.18 -10.67 -37.64
C LYS A 615 2.45 -10.02 -38.24
N ASP A 616 2.37 -9.51 -39.47
CA ASP A 616 3.49 -8.86 -40.16
C ASP A 616 3.40 -7.31 -40.13
N ASN A 617 2.53 -6.74 -39.25
CA ASN A 617 2.37 -5.29 -39.18
C ASN A 617 3.48 -4.68 -38.30
N GLU A 618 4.39 -3.92 -38.92
CA GLU A 618 5.51 -3.27 -38.22
C GLU A 618 5.10 -2.06 -37.33
N VAL A 619 3.88 -1.53 -37.51
CA VAL A 619 3.39 -0.37 -36.75
C VAL A 619 2.59 -0.80 -35.54
N LEU A 620 1.60 -1.69 -35.72
CA LEU A 620 0.81 -2.26 -34.62
C LEU A 620 1.31 -3.67 -34.35
N THR A 621 2.25 -3.81 -33.44
CA THR A 621 2.95 -5.08 -33.14
C THR A 621 2.19 -5.94 -32.15
N THR A 622 1.49 -5.31 -31.22
CA THR A 622 0.64 -6.01 -30.24
C THR A 622 -0.77 -5.45 -30.28
N LEU A 623 -1.76 -6.31 -30.40
CA LEU A 623 -3.17 -6.01 -30.19
C LEU A 623 -3.82 -7.22 -29.51
N LYS A 624 -4.23 -7.06 -28.26
CA LYS A 624 -4.87 -8.12 -27.49
C LYS A 624 -6.17 -7.64 -26.87
N LEU A 625 -7.21 -8.45 -26.98
CA LEU A 625 -8.49 -8.27 -26.32
C LEU A 625 -8.58 -9.21 -25.13
N ARG A 626 -9.00 -8.70 -23.99
CA ARG A 626 -9.24 -9.45 -22.75
C ARG A 626 -10.67 -9.23 -22.26
N ALA A 627 -11.31 -10.30 -21.79
CA ALA A 627 -12.62 -10.21 -21.14
C ALA A 627 -12.66 -11.16 -19.96
N SER A 628 -13.10 -10.69 -18.80
CA SER A 628 -13.16 -11.52 -17.60
C SER A 628 -14.41 -11.28 -16.78
N TRP A 629 -14.83 -12.35 -16.09
CA TRP A 629 -15.87 -12.38 -15.08
C TRP A 629 -15.41 -13.21 -13.90
N GLY A 630 -15.72 -12.77 -12.68
CA GLY A 630 -15.44 -13.59 -11.52
C GLY A 630 -16.02 -13.01 -10.24
N GLN A 631 -16.01 -13.85 -9.21
CA GLN A 631 -16.48 -13.53 -7.87
C GLN A 631 -15.34 -13.68 -6.86
N THR A 632 -15.29 -12.73 -5.91
CA THR A 632 -14.38 -12.76 -4.77
C THR A 632 -15.15 -12.47 -3.49
N GLY A 633 -14.62 -12.88 -2.35
CA GLY A 633 -15.26 -12.71 -1.05
C GLY A 633 -14.54 -11.74 -0.13
N GLN A 634 -15.26 -11.27 0.90
CA GLN A 634 -14.71 -10.50 2.00
C GLN A 634 -15.33 -10.98 3.32
N GLN A 635 -14.49 -11.11 4.36
CA GLN A 635 -14.91 -11.51 5.70
C GLN A 635 -14.50 -10.52 6.80
N GLY A 636 -13.71 -9.50 6.47
CA GLY A 636 -12.99 -8.66 7.41
C GLY A 636 -13.83 -7.61 8.13
N VAL A 637 -15.05 -7.96 8.58
CA VAL A 637 -15.94 -7.08 9.34
C VAL A 637 -16.08 -7.58 10.76
N GLY A 638 -15.93 -6.68 11.73
CA GLY A 638 -16.11 -6.98 13.15
C GLY A 638 -15.01 -7.88 13.75
N GLY A 639 -15.26 -8.37 14.96
CA GLY A 639 -14.38 -9.27 15.69
C GLY A 639 -14.39 -10.71 15.15
N TYR A 640 -13.44 -11.53 15.62
CA TYR A 640 -13.36 -12.94 15.23
C TYR A 640 -14.53 -13.79 15.73
N TYR A 641 -15.29 -13.29 16.72
CA TYR A 641 -16.32 -14.04 17.46
C TYR A 641 -17.72 -13.39 17.41
N ASP A 642 -17.95 -12.40 16.55
CA ASP A 642 -19.21 -11.64 16.45
C ASP A 642 -20.44 -12.50 16.09
N THR A 643 -20.23 -13.72 15.58
CA THR A 643 -21.30 -14.67 15.28
C THR A 643 -21.59 -15.61 16.44
N GLN A 644 -20.92 -15.43 17.60
CA GLN A 644 -21.07 -16.27 18.78
C GLN A 644 -21.67 -15.47 19.94
N ALA A 645 -22.37 -16.14 20.84
CA ALA A 645 -22.88 -15.53 22.05
C ALA A 645 -21.72 -15.15 22.97
N THR A 646 -21.60 -13.85 23.27
CA THR A 646 -20.58 -13.28 24.14
C THR A 646 -21.21 -12.45 25.24
N TYR A 647 -20.46 -12.23 26.33
CA TYR A 647 -20.92 -11.52 27.52
C TYR A 647 -19.86 -10.54 28.00
N TYR A 648 -20.32 -9.36 28.44
CA TYR A 648 -19.47 -8.44 29.22
C TYR A 648 -19.61 -8.76 30.70
N THR A 649 -18.47 -8.82 31.40
CA THR A 649 -18.40 -9.13 32.82
C THR A 649 -18.02 -7.97 33.71
N ASN A 650 -17.76 -6.77 33.20
CA ASN A 650 -17.32 -5.60 33.96
C ASN A 650 -17.71 -4.29 33.25
N LEU A 651 -19.00 -3.98 33.17
CA LEU A 651 -19.45 -2.66 32.74
C LEU A 651 -19.22 -1.66 33.89
N LEU A 652 -18.22 -0.79 33.74
CA LEU A 652 -17.98 0.32 34.66
C LEU A 652 -19.24 1.17 34.84
N GLY A 653 -19.71 1.32 36.09
CA GLY A 653 -20.90 2.08 36.40
C GLY A 653 -22.25 1.30 36.43
N SER A 654 -22.24 0.01 36.03
CA SER A 654 -23.46 -0.84 36.07
C SER A 654 -23.41 -1.74 37.28
N TYR A 655 -23.80 -1.24 38.45
CA TYR A 655 -23.89 -2.03 39.66
C TYR A 655 -25.32 -2.16 40.13
N TYR A 656 -25.71 -3.38 40.49
CA TYR A 656 -26.93 -3.65 41.24
C TYR A 656 -26.60 -3.82 42.71
N TYR A 657 -27.37 -3.15 43.58
CA TYR A 657 -27.27 -3.38 45.01
C TYR A 657 -28.12 -4.60 45.37
N PHE A 658 -27.51 -5.73 45.61
CA PHE A 658 -28.19 -6.99 45.92
C PHE A 658 -27.60 -7.63 47.16
N GLY A 659 -28.48 -7.93 48.16
CA GLY A 659 -28.07 -8.59 49.42
C GLY A 659 -27.06 -7.79 50.25
N GLY A 660 -27.04 -6.45 50.16
CA GLY A 660 -26.12 -5.59 50.87
C GLY A 660 -24.76 -5.39 50.20
N GLN A 661 -24.62 -5.88 48.94
CA GLN A 661 -23.40 -5.74 48.15
C GLN A 661 -23.70 -5.17 46.75
N LEU A 662 -22.74 -4.41 46.22
CA LEU A 662 -22.74 -3.99 44.83
C LEU A 662 -22.33 -5.18 43.96
N VAL A 663 -23.24 -5.66 43.12
CA VAL A 663 -23.00 -6.78 42.18
C VAL A 663 -22.92 -6.21 40.77
N ASN A 664 -21.85 -6.52 40.04
CA ASN A 664 -21.71 -6.17 38.64
C ASN A 664 -22.44 -7.23 37.78
N PRO A 665 -23.48 -6.85 37.04
CA PRO A 665 -24.20 -7.82 36.22
C PRO A 665 -23.41 -8.26 35.01
N ILE A 666 -23.60 -9.50 34.60
CA ILE A 666 -23.14 -10.00 33.32
C ILE A 666 -24.15 -9.54 32.26
N THR A 667 -23.70 -8.82 31.25
CA THR A 667 -24.54 -8.32 30.16
C THR A 667 -24.28 -9.13 28.88
N ALA A 668 -25.30 -9.78 28.36
CA ALA A 668 -25.21 -10.47 27.07
C ALA A 668 -25.12 -9.47 25.91
N LEU A 669 -24.30 -9.78 24.92
CA LEU A 669 -24.24 -9.03 23.67
C LEU A 669 -25.14 -9.66 22.61
N GLY A 670 -25.70 -8.83 21.75
CA GLY A 670 -26.37 -9.30 20.55
C GLY A 670 -25.37 -9.89 19.57
N TYR A 671 -25.76 -10.99 18.92
CA TYR A 671 -24.97 -11.64 17.89
C TYR A 671 -25.83 -12.13 16.73
N ASN A 672 -25.23 -12.27 15.55
CA ASN A 672 -25.90 -12.82 14.37
C ASN A 672 -25.15 -14.05 13.87
N ALA A 673 -25.68 -15.23 14.16
CA ALA A 673 -25.08 -16.51 13.75
C ALA A 673 -25.15 -16.74 12.22
N ASP A 674 -26.04 -16.01 11.51
CA ASP A 674 -26.29 -16.16 10.08
C ASP A 674 -25.47 -15.21 9.21
N LEU A 675 -24.52 -14.47 9.80
CA LEU A 675 -23.56 -13.69 9.03
C LEU A 675 -22.83 -14.56 8.00
N LYS A 676 -22.66 -14.01 6.80
CA LYS A 676 -22.00 -14.66 5.67
C LYS A 676 -21.03 -13.72 4.97
N TRP A 677 -20.30 -14.24 4.02
CA TRP A 677 -19.37 -13.53 3.17
C TRP A 677 -20.03 -12.37 2.42
N GLU A 678 -19.39 -11.21 2.38
CA GLU A 678 -19.67 -10.22 1.34
C GLU A 678 -19.15 -10.77 0.01
N THR A 679 -19.90 -10.57 -1.07
CA THR A 679 -19.55 -11.10 -2.38
C THR A 679 -19.41 -9.96 -3.38
N THR A 680 -18.23 -9.86 -4.02
CA THR A 680 -17.95 -8.91 -5.09
C THR A 680 -17.91 -9.63 -6.43
N THR A 681 -18.80 -9.26 -7.34
CA THR A 681 -18.82 -9.73 -8.72
C THR A 681 -18.19 -8.67 -9.63
N THR A 682 -17.23 -9.06 -10.44
CA THR A 682 -16.50 -8.16 -11.34
C THR A 682 -16.63 -8.61 -12.79
N TYR A 683 -16.93 -7.67 -13.68
CA TYR A 683 -16.81 -7.79 -15.13
C TYR A 683 -15.72 -6.84 -15.60
N ASN A 684 -14.82 -7.29 -16.45
CA ASN A 684 -13.74 -6.48 -17.00
C ASN A 684 -13.56 -6.77 -18.49
N VAL A 685 -13.36 -5.72 -19.28
CA VAL A 685 -12.95 -5.82 -20.69
C VAL A 685 -11.74 -4.90 -20.88
N GLY A 686 -10.69 -5.43 -21.51
CA GLY A 686 -9.45 -4.69 -21.71
C GLY A 686 -8.84 -4.92 -23.08
N PHE A 687 -8.08 -3.92 -23.53
CA PHE A 687 -7.24 -3.97 -24.71
C PHE A 687 -5.81 -3.64 -24.36
N ASP A 688 -4.86 -4.43 -24.89
CA ASP A 688 -3.45 -4.12 -24.81
C ASP A 688 -2.94 -3.79 -26.22
N PHE A 689 -2.19 -2.71 -26.35
CA PHE A 689 -1.65 -2.21 -27.61
C PHE A 689 -0.12 -2.14 -27.52
N GLY A 690 0.56 -2.52 -28.59
CA GLY A 690 1.98 -2.29 -28.80
C GLY A 690 2.22 -1.70 -30.18
N PHE A 691 3.01 -0.64 -30.24
CA PHE A 691 3.34 0.03 -31.49
C PHE A 691 4.86 0.12 -31.69
N LEU A 692 5.32 0.00 -32.95
CA LEU A 692 6.71 0.20 -33.37
C LEU A 692 7.67 -0.76 -32.62
N ASN A 693 7.37 -2.05 -32.65
CA ASN A 693 8.07 -3.09 -31.90
C ASN A 693 8.04 -2.81 -30.37
N ASP A 694 6.84 -2.51 -29.86
CA ASP A 694 6.53 -2.23 -28.46
C ASP A 694 7.31 -1.05 -27.85
N ARG A 695 7.88 -0.16 -28.68
CA ARG A 695 8.44 1.12 -28.20
C ARG A 695 7.37 2.01 -27.56
N ILE A 696 6.12 1.82 -27.92
CA ILE A 696 4.97 2.44 -27.26
C ILE A 696 4.01 1.31 -26.89
N THR A 697 3.76 1.14 -25.62
CA THR A 697 2.75 0.21 -25.11
C THR A 697 1.63 0.97 -24.43
N ALA A 698 0.39 0.54 -24.61
CA ALA A 698 -0.76 1.14 -23.96
C ALA A 698 -1.75 0.07 -23.54
N GLY A 699 -2.43 0.31 -22.40
CA GLY A 699 -3.52 -0.51 -21.89
C GLY A 699 -4.78 0.30 -21.71
N LEU A 700 -5.93 -0.29 -22.01
CA LEU A 700 -7.26 0.29 -21.78
C LEU A 700 -8.13 -0.77 -21.13
N ASP A 701 -8.60 -0.54 -19.91
CA ASP A 701 -9.54 -1.41 -19.20
C ASP A 701 -10.83 -0.68 -18.86
N ALA A 702 -11.97 -1.36 -19.01
CA ALA A 702 -13.26 -0.91 -18.52
C ALA A 702 -13.84 -1.99 -17.59
N TYR A 703 -14.32 -1.58 -16.41
CA TYR A 703 -14.81 -2.53 -15.42
C TYR A 703 -16.13 -2.10 -14.79
N TRP A 704 -16.87 -3.10 -14.33
CA TRP A 704 -18.03 -2.97 -13.48
C TRP A 704 -17.92 -4.01 -12.34
N ARG A 705 -17.99 -3.52 -11.09
CA ARG A 705 -17.92 -4.32 -9.87
C ARG A 705 -19.16 -4.06 -9.04
N GLU A 706 -19.80 -5.12 -8.60
CA GLU A 706 -20.94 -5.06 -7.70
C GLU A 706 -20.63 -5.87 -6.45
N THR A 707 -20.72 -5.23 -5.28
CA THR A 707 -20.63 -5.93 -3.99
C THR A 707 -22.03 -6.04 -3.42
N THR A 708 -22.41 -7.26 -3.09
CA THR A 708 -23.67 -7.61 -2.45
C THR A 708 -23.43 -8.25 -1.10
N ASP A 709 -24.51 -8.32 -0.30
CA ASP A 709 -24.45 -8.90 1.05
C ASP A 709 -23.42 -8.19 1.97
N MET A 710 -23.17 -6.89 1.77
CA MET A 710 -22.29 -6.13 2.64
C MET A 710 -22.77 -6.17 4.07
N ILE A 711 -21.83 -6.32 5.01
CA ILE A 711 -22.11 -6.36 6.43
C ILE A 711 -22.21 -4.93 6.96
N ASN A 712 -23.40 -4.55 7.36
CA ASN A 712 -23.70 -3.27 7.97
C ASN A 712 -24.15 -3.42 9.42
N TYR A 713 -23.79 -2.44 10.27
CA TYR A 713 -24.26 -2.31 11.63
C TYR A 713 -25.58 -1.57 11.61
N ILE A 714 -26.67 -2.29 11.72
CA ILE A 714 -28.03 -1.78 11.52
C ILE A 714 -28.86 -1.81 12.81
N PRO A 715 -29.84 -0.89 12.98
CA PRO A 715 -30.78 -0.98 14.06
C PRO A 715 -31.65 -2.22 13.95
N VAL A 716 -31.91 -2.86 15.08
CA VAL A 716 -32.79 -4.02 15.21
C VAL A 716 -33.94 -3.74 16.20
N PRO A 717 -35.09 -4.42 16.09
CA PRO A 717 -36.20 -4.22 17.02
C PRO A 717 -35.78 -4.44 18.48
N ALA A 718 -36.05 -3.45 19.34
CA ALA A 718 -35.55 -3.38 20.71
C ALA A 718 -35.96 -4.54 21.63
N LEU A 719 -37.02 -5.27 21.30
CA LEU A 719 -37.49 -6.43 22.09
C LEU A 719 -37.13 -7.78 21.45
N GLY A 720 -36.59 -7.77 20.25
CA GLY A 720 -36.19 -8.97 19.51
C GLY A 720 -34.73 -9.37 19.67
N ASN A 721 -33.92 -8.49 20.27
CA ASN A 721 -32.46 -8.71 20.41
C ASN A 721 -31.96 -8.08 21.72
N LEU A 722 -30.77 -8.51 22.16
CA LEU A 722 -30.13 -8.03 23.38
C LEU A 722 -29.45 -6.66 23.21
N THR A 723 -29.36 -6.18 21.97
CA THR A 723 -28.81 -4.86 21.61
C THR A 723 -29.73 -4.15 20.63
N ASN A 724 -29.57 -2.83 20.54
CA ASN A 724 -30.34 -2.01 19.60
C ASN A 724 -29.78 -2.05 18.16
N TYR A 725 -28.54 -2.54 17.99
CA TYR A 725 -27.85 -2.62 16.70
C TYR A 725 -27.14 -3.96 16.55
N LEU A 726 -27.06 -4.44 15.32
CA LEU A 726 -26.45 -5.73 15.01
C LEU A 726 -25.81 -5.73 13.61
N ASN A 727 -24.68 -6.44 13.46
CA ASN A 727 -24.10 -6.68 12.15
C ASN A 727 -25.01 -7.61 11.32
N SER A 728 -25.31 -7.21 10.08
CA SER A 728 -26.18 -7.95 9.18
C SER A 728 -25.79 -7.77 7.71
N ASN A 729 -25.97 -8.82 6.87
CA ASN A 729 -25.66 -8.79 5.45
C ASN A 729 -26.79 -8.14 4.64
N ILE A 730 -26.79 -6.83 4.52
CA ILE A 730 -27.90 -6.10 3.87
C ILE A 730 -27.44 -5.14 2.76
N GLY A 731 -26.25 -4.60 2.85
CA GLY A 731 -25.78 -3.55 1.94
C GLY A 731 -25.43 -4.03 0.54
N SER A 732 -25.42 -3.10 -0.41
CA SER A 732 -24.82 -3.28 -1.75
C SER A 732 -24.27 -1.98 -2.29
N LEU A 733 -23.20 -2.07 -3.09
CA LEU A 733 -22.61 -0.95 -3.82
C LEU A 733 -22.13 -1.38 -5.22
N VAL A 734 -22.01 -0.40 -6.11
CA VAL A 734 -21.49 -0.59 -7.46
C VAL A 734 -20.34 0.36 -7.71
N ASN A 735 -19.23 -0.19 -8.19
CA ASN A 735 -18.07 0.54 -8.71
C ASN A 735 -17.96 0.33 -10.21
N LYS A 736 -17.78 1.39 -10.98
CA LYS A 736 -17.53 1.32 -12.42
C LYS A 736 -16.48 2.33 -12.82
N GLY A 737 -15.64 1.97 -13.77
CA GLY A 737 -14.58 2.85 -14.20
C GLY A 737 -13.89 2.45 -15.48
N ILE A 738 -13.01 3.33 -15.92
CA ILE A 738 -12.15 3.18 -17.10
C ILE A 738 -10.73 3.51 -16.67
N GLU A 739 -9.78 2.70 -17.07
CA GLU A 739 -8.35 2.85 -16.81
C GLU A 739 -7.60 2.91 -18.13
N PHE A 740 -6.68 3.84 -18.25
CA PHE A 740 -5.78 3.95 -19.40
C PHE A 740 -4.36 4.14 -18.91
N ASP A 741 -3.42 3.41 -19.47
CA ASP A 741 -1.99 3.58 -19.26
C ASP A 741 -1.24 3.57 -20.59
N ILE A 742 -0.14 4.31 -20.63
CA ILE A 742 0.76 4.40 -21.77
C ILE A 742 2.21 4.50 -21.30
N ASN A 743 3.08 3.71 -21.90
CA ASN A 743 4.53 3.80 -21.75
C ASN A 743 5.18 3.95 -23.11
N ALA A 744 6.10 4.89 -23.22
CA ALA A 744 6.74 5.20 -24.49
C ALA A 744 8.24 5.38 -24.30
N MET A 745 9.04 4.69 -25.10
CA MET A 745 10.45 4.97 -25.30
C MET A 745 10.57 6.03 -26.41
N ALA A 746 10.46 7.30 -26.01
CA ALA A 746 10.40 8.43 -26.97
C ALA A 746 11.71 8.60 -27.74
N ILE A 747 12.84 8.42 -27.07
CA ILE A 747 14.18 8.43 -27.66
C ILE A 747 14.91 7.17 -27.22
N ASP A 748 15.49 6.47 -28.18
CA ASP A 748 16.34 5.33 -27.93
C ASP A 748 17.53 5.37 -28.91
N THR A 749 18.65 5.90 -28.43
CA THR A 749 19.90 6.01 -29.17
C THR A 749 21.06 5.62 -28.25
N LYS A 750 22.24 5.42 -28.80
CA LYS A 750 23.44 5.06 -28.04
C LYS A 750 23.75 6.02 -26.87
N ASP A 751 23.53 7.31 -27.04
CA ASP A 751 23.88 8.33 -26.06
C ASP A 751 22.66 8.88 -25.28
N TRP A 752 21.46 8.77 -25.83
CA TRP A 752 20.22 9.30 -25.26
C TRP A 752 19.14 8.23 -25.19
N THR A 753 18.57 8.05 -24.02
CA THR A 753 17.31 7.31 -23.85
C THR A 753 16.31 8.20 -23.09
N TRP A 754 15.08 8.22 -23.56
CA TRP A 754 13.99 8.96 -22.90
C TRP A 754 12.74 8.11 -22.83
N SER A 755 12.37 7.72 -21.62
CA SER A 755 11.14 7.01 -21.32
C SER A 755 10.11 7.94 -20.66
N ILE A 756 8.86 7.77 -21.05
CA ILE A 756 7.70 8.50 -20.53
C ILE A 756 6.62 7.48 -20.22
N GLY A 757 6.09 7.49 -19.01
CA GLY A 757 4.93 6.72 -18.60
C GLY A 757 3.83 7.64 -18.07
N ALA A 758 2.60 7.42 -18.49
CA ALA A 758 1.44 8.15 -17.99
C ALA A 758 0.26 7.19 -17.78
N ASN A 759 -0.54 7.47 -16.79
CA ASN A 759 -1.79 6.74 -16.55
C ASN A 759 -2.90 7.68 -16.08
N VAL A 760 -4.13 7.31 -16.38
CA VAL A 760 -5.32 7.99 -15.91
C VAL A 760 -6.41 6.96 -15.63
N SER A 761 -7.17 7.17 -14.57
CA SER A 761 -8.33 6.35 -14.26
C SER A 761 -9.52 7.22 -13.85
N TYR A 762 -10.68 6.83 -14.33
CA TYR A 762 -11.98 7.31 -13.88
C TYR A 762 -12.64 6.24 -13.03
N ASN A 763 -13.14 6.60 -11.84
CA ASN A 763 -13.87 5.67 -10.98
C ASN A 763 -15.11 6.34 -10.39
N ASN A 764 -16.24 5.64 -10.44
CA ASN A 764 -17.48 6.07 -9.82
C ASN A 764 -18.07 4.96 -8.95
N THR A 765 -18.26 5.26 -7.67
CA THR A 765 -18.82 4.35 -6.66
C THR A 765 -20.17 4.86 -6.21
N VAL A 766 -21.20 4.01 -6.20
CA VAL A 766 -22.55 4.36 -5.76
C VAL A 766 -23.11 3.27 -4.85
N ILE A 767 -23.70 3.68 -3.73
CA ILE A 767 -24.43 2.80 -2.81
C ILE A 767 -25.79 2.48 -3.46
N THR A 768 -26.09 1.19 -3.62
CA THR A 768 -27.34 0.75 -4.27
C THR A 768 -28.35 0.20 -3.27
N LYS A 769 -27.88 -0.21 -2.06
CA LYS A 769 -28.73 -0.71 -0.99
C LYS A 769 -28.07 -0.53 0.37
N LEU A 770 -28.81 -0.10 1.41
CA LEU A 770 -28.32 0.05 2.79
C LEU A 770 -29.17 -0.68 3.83
N THR A 771 -30.48 -0.86 3.57
CA THR A 771 -31.42 -1.48 4.50
C THR A 771 -32.15 -2.65 3.84
N ALA A 772 -32.98 -3.36 4.59
CA ALA A 772 -33.80 -4.44 4.03
C ALA A 772 -34.81 -3.95 2.99
N SER A 773 -35.26 -2.69 3.08
CA SER A 773 -36.16 -2.06 2.11
C SER A 773 -35.39 -1.41 0.97
N PRO A 774 -35.58 -1.81 -0.28
CA PRO A 774 -34.82 -1.24 -1.43
C PRO A 774 -35.19 0.23 -1.73
N ASN A 775 -36.31 0.72 -1.20
CA ASN A 775 -36.77 2.09 -1.39
C ASN A 775 -36.51 2.99 -0.17
N ASP A 776 -35.80 2.47 0.82
CA ASP A 776 -35.47 3.22 2.01
C ASP A 776 -34.34 4.21 1.71
N LYS A 777 -34.66 5.49 1.82
CA LYS A 777 -33.74 6.61 1.67
C LYS A 777 -33.14 7.06 3.00
N THR A 778 -33.36 6.31 4.07
CA THR A 778 -32.71 6.59 5.35
C THR A 778 -31.21 6.46 5.18
N GLY A 779 -30.49 7.55 5.44
CA GLY A 779 -29.03 7.58 5.39
C GLY A 779 -28.43 7.16 6.74
N VAL A 780 -27.14 6.79 6.69
CA VAL A 780 -26.31 6.57 7.88
C VAL A 780 -25.31 7.71 7.95
N GLU A 781 -25.47 8.58 8.96
CA GLU A 781 -24.53 9.68 9.20
C GLU A 781 -23.15 9.15 9.54
N THR A 782 -22.11 9.80 9.00
CA THR A 782 -20.70 9.49 9.21
C THR A 782 -19.86 10.76 9.10
N GLY A 783 -18.54 10.69 9.27
CA GLY A 783 -17.66 11.83 9.13
C GLY A 783 -17.81 12.81 10.30
N GLY A 784 -17.63 12.34 11.54
CA GLY A 784 -17.57 13.17 12.73
C GLY A 784 -16.40 14.16 12.68
N ILE A 785 -16.61 15.37 13.20
CA ILE A 785 -15.63 16.47 13.22
C ILE A 785 -15.17 16.80 14.62
N SER A 786 -13.95 17.35 14.77
CA SER A 786 -13.47 17.94 16.02
C SER A 786 -14.08 19.34 16.22
N GLY A 787 -14.20 19.79 17.46
CA GLY A 787 -14.83 21.08 17.79
C GLY A 787 -16.36 21.07 17.76
N GLY A 788 -16.97 20.28 16.92
CA GLY A 788 -18.41 20.08 16.82
C GLY A 788 -18.83 18.70 17.28
N VAL A 789 -18.58 18.32 18.51
CA VAL A 789 -18.88 16.99 19.06
C VAL A 789 -20.33 16.56 18.78
N GLY A 790 -20.50 15.40 18.14
CA GLY A 790 -21.78 14.87 17.73
C GLY A 790 -22.28 15.33 16.35
N ASN A 791 -21.56 16.25 15.68
CA ASN A 791 -21.87 16.63 14.31
C ASN A 791 -21.20 15.69 13.32
N ASN A 792 -22.00 15.19 12.38
CA ASN A 792 -21.55 14.41 11.24
C ASN A 792 -21.79 15.22 9.97
N ILE A 793 -20.78 15.34 9.12
CA ILE A 793 -20.84 16.14 7.88
C ILE A 793 -20.92 15.29 6.62
N GLN A 794 -20.87 13.98 6.77
CA GLN A 794 -20.97 13.00 5.68
C GLN A 794 -22.13 12.06 5.92
N MET A 795 -22.62 11.42 4.86
CA MET A 795 -23.70 10.46 4.94
C MET A 795 -23.51 9.32 3.91
N HIS A 796 -23.79 8.10 4.32
CA HIS A 796 -24.03 6.98 3.42
C HIS A 796 -25.52 6.94 3.07
N GLN A 797 -25.87 7.10 1.80
CA GLN A 797 -27.26 7.00 1.33
C GLN A 797 -27.32 6.33 -0.04
N VAL A 798 -28.40 5.61 -0.28
CA VAL A 798 -28.68 4.98 -1.58
C VAL A 798 -28.77 6.04 -2.68
N GLY A 799 -28.07 5.78 -3.79
CA GLY A 799 -27.97 6.68 -4.94
C GLY A 799 -26.78 7.63 -4.92
N TYR A 800 -26.03 7.70 -3.80
CA TYR A 800 -24.86 8.56 -3.63
C TYR A 800 -23.57 7.75 -3.42
N ALA A 801 -22.45 8.43 -3.58
CA ALA A 801 -21.15 7.85 -3.24
C ALA A 801 -21.00 7.67 -1.72
N PRO A 802 -20.23 6.69 -1.26
CA PRO A 802 -19.89 6.57 0.16
C PRO A 802 -19.30 7.88 0.71
N SER A 803 -19.69 8.23 1.94
CA SER A 803 -19.19 9.43 2.64
C SER A 803 -19.43 10.75 1.90
N SER A 804 -20.46 10.85 1.06
CA SER A 804 -20.84 12.12 0.44
C SER A 804 -21.19 13.14 1.51
N PHE A 805 -20.78 14.41 1.31
CA PHE A 805 -21.07 15.48 2.27
C PHE A 805 -22.57 15.78 2.30
N TYR A 806 -23.13 15.93 3.51
CA TYR A 806 -24.54 16.19 3.74
C TYR A 806 -24.70 17.37 4.71
N VAL A 807 -24.89 18.57 4.13
CA VAL A 807 -24.74 19.86 4.81
C VAL A 807 -25.79 20.87 4.33
N TYR A 808 -25.85 22.03 4.98
CA TYR A 808 -26.66 23.17 4.54
C TYR A 808 -25.97 23.96 3.45
N GLN A 809 -26.74 24.54 2.53
CA GLN A 809 -26.25 25.46 1.52
C GLN A 809 -26.12 26.87 2.12
N GLN A 810 -24.88 27.40 2.09
CA GLN A 810 -24.55 28.72 2.61
C GLN A 810 -25.17 29.84 1.76
N VAL A 811 -25.65 30.90 2.41
CA VAL A 811 -26.03 32.15 1.76
C VAL A 811 -24.89 33.16 1.91
N TYR A 812 -24.62 33.92 0.84
CA TYR A 812 -23.55 34.92 0.78
C TYR A 812 -24.12 36.34 0.61
N ASP A 813 -23.41 37.33 1.12
CA ASP A 813 -23.70 38.75 0.88
C ASP A 813 -23.28 39.22 -0.53
N GLN A 814 -23.46 40.51 -0.82
CA GLN A 814 -23.10 41.07 -2.14
C GLN A 814 -21.59 41.10 -2.40
N GLU A 815 -20.78 41.11 -1.34
CA GLU A 815 -19.32 41.06 -1.37
C GLU A 815 -18.78 39.65 -1.44
N GLY A 816 -19.66 38.63 -1.42
CA GLY A 816 -19.29 37.20 -1.45
C GLY A 816 -18.85 36.63 -0.11
N ARG A 817 -19.14 37.31 1.01
CA ARG A 817 -18.88 36.81 2.37
C ARG A 817 -20.01 35.90 2.84
N PRO A 818 -19.69 34.79 3.50
CA PRO A 818 -20.73 33.91 4.02
C PRO A 818 -21.52 34.61 5.15
N MET A 819 -22.84 34.51 5.10
CA MET A 819 -23.72 35.08 6.13
C MET A 819 -23.88 34.07 7.28
N GLU A 820 -23.46 34.44 8.50
CA GLU A 820 -23.51 33.58 9.67
C GLU A 820 -24.91 33.02 9.94
N GLY A 821 -25.04 31.70 10.03
CA GLY A 821 -26.27 31.00 10.35
C GLY A 821 -27.41 31.14 9.35
N VAL A 822 -27.15 31.73 8.17
CA VAL A 822 -28.14 31.92 7.12
C VAL A 822 -27.91 30.86 6.03
N TYR A 823 -28.90 30.00 5.84
CA TYR A 823 -28.86 28.91 4.88
C TYR A 823 -30.06 29.03 3.92
N VAL A 824 -29.95 28.34 2.80
CA VAL A 824 -31.03 28.26 1.81
C VAL A 824 -32.12 27.32 2.33
N ASP A 825 -33.34 27.82 2.43
CA ASP A 825 -34.57 27.04 2.68
C ASP A 825 -34.91 26.27 1.40
N ARG A 826 -34.56 24.98 1.39
CA ARG A 826 -34.63 24.14 0.18
C ARG A 826 -35.98 23.49 -0.04
N ASP A 827 -36.75 23.31 1.03
CA ASP A 827 -38.11 22.77 0.98
C ASP A 827 -39.19 23.90 0.99
N GLU A 828 -38.75 25.17 1.06
CA GLU A 828 -39.57 26.39 1.03
C GLU A 828 -40.64 26.44 2.11
N ASN A 829 -40.36 25.83 3.29
CA ASN A 829 -41.30 25.79 4.40
C ASN A 829 -41.17 26.99 5.36
N GLY A 830 -40.16 27.84 5.19
CA GLY A 830 -39.89 29.04 6.01
C GLY A 830 -39.10 28.74 7.31
N VAL A 831 -38.59 27.50 7.49
CA VAL A 831 -37.86 27.07 8.70
C VAL A 831 -36.63 26.26 8.29
N ILE A 832 -35.45 26.72 8.63
CA ILE A 832 -34.21 25.96 8.41
C ILE A 832 -34.12 24.81 9.40
N ASN A 833 -34.13 23.57 8.89
CA ASN A 833 -34.04 22.36 9.68
C ASN A 833 -33.29 21.23 8.93
N ALA A 834 -33.32 20.00 9.43
CA ALA A 834 -32.58 18.89 8.81
C ALA A 834 -33.02 18.54 7.38
N ASP A 835 -34.25 18.92 6.99
CA ASP A 835 -34.79 18.66 5.65
C ASP A 835 -34.19 19.59 4.58
N ASP A 836 -33.56 20.72 4.99
CA ASP A 836 -32.83 21.65 4.12
C ASP A 836 -31.40 21.21 3.82
N LYS A 837 -30.89 20.18 4.47
CA LYS A 837 -29.60 19.62 4.15
C LYS A 837 -29.64 18.94 2.77
N TYR A 838 -28.52 18.99 2.07
CA TYR A 838 -28.39 18.38 0.76
C TYR A 838 -27.05 17.69 0.57
N PHE A 839 -26.97 16.83 -0.41
CA PHE A 839 -25.71 16.23 -0.80
C PHE A 839 -24.88 17.19 -1.65
N PHE A 840 -23.72 17.55 -1.16
CA PHE A 840 -22.80 18.46 -1.79
C PHE A 840 -21.45 17.80 -1.96
N HIS A 841 -21.15 17.32 -3.15
CA HIS A 841 -19.90 16.65 -3.51
C HIS A 841 -19.54 15.39 -2.68
N LYS A 842 -18.35 14.86 -2.91
CA LYS A 842 -17.82 13.65 -2.28
C LYS A 842 -16.31 13.75 -2.05
N PRO A 843 -15.71 13.04 -1.08
CA PRO A 843 -14.27 13.01 -0.86
C PRO A 843 -13.49 12.31 -1.98
N ALA A 844 -14.07 11.24 -2.54
CA ALA A 844 -13.40 10.44 -3.57
C ALA A 844 -13.30 11.21 -4.89
N ALA A 845 -12.12 11.16 -5.50
CA ALA A 845 -11.86 11.74 -6.81
C ALA A 845 -12.68 11.07 -7.93
N ASP A 846 -13.03 11.84 -8.96
CA ASP A 846 -13.53 11.29 -10.21
C ASP A 846 -12.41 10.76 -11.09
N PHE A 847 -11.31 11.51 -11.20
CA PHE A 847 -10.14 11.11 -11.97
C PHE A 847 -8.89 11.08 -11.09
N THR A 848 -8.07 10.04 -11.29
CA THR A 848 -6.71 9.98 -10.75
C THR A 848 -5.72 9.78 -11.89
N MET A 849 -4.52 10.35 -11.76
CA MET A 849 -3.51 10.31 -12.80
C MET A 849 -2.12 10.16 -12.24
N GLY A 850 -1.22 9.58 -13.03
CA GLY A 850 0.19 9.48 -12.73
C GLY A 850 1.03 9.82 -13.96
N LEU A 851 2.16 10.45 -13.72
CA LEU A 851 3.15 10.78 -14.74
C LEU A 851 4.54 10.43 -14.23
N ASN A 852 5.33 9.77 -15.07
CA ASN A 852 6.72 9.50 -14.78
C ASN A 852 7.57 9.66 -16.04
N THR A 853 8.82 10.11 -15.86
CA THR A 853 9.74 10.26 -16.97
C THR A 853 11.18 10.03 -16.51
N THR A 854 11.98 9.40 -17.36
CA THR A 854 13.41 9.20 -17.14
C THR A 854 14.15 9.53 -18.44
N LEU A 855 15.04 10.51 -18.34
CA LEU A 855 15.93 10.92 -19.42
C LEU A 855 17.37 10.56 -19.05
N THR A 856 18.01 9.74 -19.85
CA THR A 856 19.43 9.40 -19.69
C THR A 856 20.24 9.99 -20.84
N TYR A 857 21.34 10.66 -20.50
CA TYR A 857 22.34 11.13 -21.44
C TYR A 857 23.70 10.61 -21.03
N LYS A 858 24.21 9.61 -21.74
CA LYS A 858 25.44 8.89 -21.39
C LYS A 858 25.37 8.40 -19.92
N ASN A 859 26.15 9.04 -19.04
CA ASN A 859 26.21 8.66 -17.62
C ASN A 859 25.28 9.50 -16.72
N TRP A 860 24.60 10.50 -17.26
CA TRP A 860 23.64 11.32 -16.53
C TRP A 860 22.24 10.72 -16.62
N THR A 861 21.51 10.75 -15.52
CA THR A 861 20.10 10.36 -15.46
C THR A 861 19.30 11.46 -14.77
N LEU A 862 18.25 11.93 -15.43
CA LEU A 862 17.24 12.82 -14.85
C LEU A 862 15.92 12.05 -14.80
N ALA A 863 15.34 11.90 -13.63
CA ALA A 863 14.06 11.25 -13.43
C ALA A 863 13.11 12.17 -12.66
N ALA A 864 11.83 12.15 -13.04
CA ALA A 864 10.79 12.87 -12.33
C ALA A 864 9.50 12.04 -12.29
N SER A 865 8.74 12.17 -11.21
CA SER A 865 7.41 11.57 -11.09
C SER A 865 6.43 12.52 -10.41
N GLY A 866 5.16 12.33 -10.71
CA GLY A 866 4.07 13.07 -10.10
C GLY A 866 2.76 12.32 -10.22
N HIS A 867 1.80 12.73 -9.42
CA HIS A 867 0.45 12.17 -9.43
C HIS A 867 -0.57 13.29 -9.19
N GLY A 868 -1.80 13.02 -9.56
CA GLY A 868 -2.89 13.99 -9.39
C GLY A 868 -4.24 13.35 -9.14
N SER A 869 -5.14 14.15 -8.63
CA SER A 869 -6.51 13.81 -8.30
C SER A 869 -7.41 14.97 -8.71
N LEU A 870 -8.52 14.69 -9.39
CA LEU A 870 -9.48 15.70 -9.84
C LEU A 870 -10.89 15.32 -9.39
N GLY A 871 -11.65 16.33 -8.97
CA GLY A 871 -13.04 16.16 -8.51
C GLY A 871 -13.18 15.58 -7.12
N ASN A 872 -12.13 15.60 -6.31
CA ASN A 872 -12.18 15.32 -4.88
C ASN A 872 -12.42 16.61 -4.09
N TYR A 873 -13.22 16.50 -3.03
CA TYR A 873 -13.54 17.61 -2.14
C TYR A 873 -13.16 17.28 -0.70
N ILE A 874 -12.82 18.30 0.05
CA ILE A 874 -12.44 18.19 1.47
C ILE A 874 -13.26 19.18 2.29
N TYR A 875 -13.76 18.70 3.42
CA TYR A 875 -14.25 19.54 4.48
C TYR A 875 -13.07 20.03 5.33
N ASN A 876 -12.83 21.34 5.33
CA ASN A 876 -11.77 21.98 6.10
C ASN A 876 -12.23 22.17 7.55
N ASN A 877 -11.97 21.14 8.40
CA ASN A 877 -12.32 21.20 9.82
C ASN A 877 -11.38 22.11 10.62
N VAL A 878 -10.18 22.39 10.12
CA VAL A 878 -9.28 23.38 10.72
C VAL A 878 -9.92 24.76 10.63
N ALA A 879 -10.50 25.09 9.46
CA ALA A 879 -11.22 26.36 9.28
C ALA A 879 -12.52 26.41 10.10
N SER A 880 -13.33 25.35 10.08
CA SER A 880 -14.62 25.35 10.80
C SER A 880 -14.46 25.43 12.32
N ASP A 881 -13.35 24.93 12.88
CA ASP A 881 -13.01 25.06 14.30
C ASP A 881 -12.22 26.35 14.61
N GLY A 882 -11.42 26.83 13.63
CA GLY A 882 -10.51 27.97 13.80
C GLY A 882 -11.07 29.36 13.47
N GLU A 883 -12.24 29.47 12.82
CA GLU A 883 -12.82 30.75 12.39
C GLU A 883 -13.80 31.39 13.38
N MET A 884 -14.26 30.68 14.39
CA MET A 884 -15.23 31.23 15.36
C MET A 884 -14.65 32.34 16.25
N LEU A 885 -15.14 33.55 16.08
CA LEU A 885 -14.67 34.71 16.82
C LEU A 885 -15.18 34.76 18.28
N ALA A 886 -16.24 34.01 18.61
CA ALA A 886 -16.66 33.85 20.01
C ALA A 886 -15.61 33.17 20.87
N ASP A 887 -14.80 32.31 20.28
CA ASP A 887 -13.75 31.58 20.97
C ASP A 887 -12.44 32.38 21.15
N LEU A 888 -12.39 33.63 20.68
CA LEU A 888 -11.29 34.55 21.02
C LEU A 888 -11.15 34.72 22.53
N TRP A 889 -12.28 34.70 23.23
CA TRP A 889 -12.32 34.77 24.69
C TRP A 889 -13.43 33.86 25.21
N THR A 890 -13.08 32.79 25.85
CA THR A 890 -14.00 31.85 26.46
C THR A 890 -13.38 31.23 27.70
N ASN A 891 -14.18 30.91 28.71
CA ASN A 891 -13.71 30.25 29.95
C ASN A 891 -12.47 30.92 30.59
N SER A 892 -12.37 32.27 30.53
CA SER A 892 -11.26 33.06 31.09
C SER A 892 -9.90 32.86 30.44
N PHE A 893 -9.86 32.40 29.15
CA PHE A 893 -8.63 32.36 28.36
C PHE A 893 -8.85 32.91 26.97
N THR A 894 -7.77 33.32 26.33
CA THR A 894 -7.74 33.73 24.93
C THR A 894 -7.15 32.62 24.05
N SER A 895 -7.75 32.37 22.88
CA SER A 895 -7.18 31.48 21.86
C SER A 895 -7.01 32.18 20.53
N ASN A 896 -6.01 31.76 19.75
CA ASN A 896 -5.77 32.29 18.40
C ASN A 896 -6.84 31.82 17.43
N ARG A 897 -7.00 32.57 16.34
CA ARG A 897 -7.90 32.23 15.22
C ARG A 897 -7.12 32.19 13.91
N LEU A 898 -7.72 31.58 12.90
CA LEU A 898 -7.20 31.62 11.53
C LEU A 898 -7.29 33.04 10.97
N GLU A 899 -6.41 33.38 10.04
CA GLU A 899 -6.47 34.66 9.34
C GLU A 899 -7.76 34.78 8.51
N SER A 900 -8.29 33.68 7.99
CA SER A 900 -9.57 33.59 7.26
C SER A 900 -10.78 34.01 8.11
N ALA A 901 -10.70 33.96 9.45
CA ALA A 901 -11.74 34.47 10.37
C ALA A 901 -12.03 35.96 10.20
N LEU A 902 -11.04 36.75 9.72
CA LEU A 902 -11.22 38.16 9.39
C LEU A 902 -12.13 38.36 8.16
N TRP A 903 -12.18 37.36 7.26
CA TRP A 903 -13.04 37.38 6.09
C TRP A 903 -14.44 36.83 6.40
N SER A 904 -14.51 35.62 6.97
CA SER A 904 -15.80 34.98 7.31
C SER A 904 -16.58 35.74 8.38
N ASN A 905 -15.86 36.37 9.33
CA ASN A 905 -16.39 37.12 10.44
C ASN A 905 -17.49 36.38 11.23
N PHE A 906 -17.41 35.03 11.26
CA PHE A 906 -18.34 34.21 12.03
C PHE A 906 -18.10 34.35 13.52
N ASN A 907 -19.16 34.70 14.26
CA ASN A 907 -19.13 34.74 15.71
C ASN A 907 -19.53 33.39 16.34
N GLN A 908 -20.41 32.64 15.67
CA GLN A 908 -20.91 31.32 16.10
C GLN A 908 -20.46 30.22 15.19
N ALA A 909 -20.56 28.99 15.66
CA ALA A 909 -20.21 27.78 14.87
C ALA A 909 -21.16 27.56 13.69
N CYS A 910 -20.62 27.44 12.50
CA CYS A 910 -21.34 27.10 11.27
C CYS A 910 -20.90 25.75 10.68
N TYR A 911 -20.63 24.74 11.55
CA TYR A 911 -20.04 23.47 11.17
C TYR A 911 -20.72 22.75 10.01
N LEU A 912 -22.04 22.80 9.92
CA LEU A 912 -22.79 22.07 8.91
C LEU A 912 -22.99 22.86 7.61
N SER A 913 -22.14 23.86 7.33
CA SER A 913 -22.16 24.67 6.12
C SER A 913 -21.30 24.08 5.00
N ASP A 914 -21.78 24.14 3.74
CA ASP A 914 -21.01 23.82 2.56
C ASP A 914 -19.86 24.80 2.31
N TYR A 915 -19.83 25.95 2.99
CA TYR A 915 -18.73 26.92 2.97
C TYR A 915 -17.38 26.28 3.25
N TYR A 916 -17.32 25.29 4.15
CA TYR A 916 -16.09 24.59 4.52
C TYR A 916 -15.73 23.42 3.61
N ILE A 917 -16.57 23.08 2.62
CA ILE A 917 -16.29 22.04 1.64
C ILE A 917 -15.61 22.68 0.44
N LYS A 918 -14.32 22.36 0.26
CA LYS A 918 -13.47 22.99 -0.74
C LYS A 918 -13.07 21.99 -1.82
N ASP A 919 -12.92 22.47 -3.06
CA ASP A 919 -12.29 21.68 -4.13
C ASP A 919 -10.83 21.40 -3.77
N ALA A 920 -10.49 20.12 -3.63
CA ALA A 920 -9.17 19.65 -3.31
C ALA A 920 -8.49 18.94 -4.49
N SER A 921 -8.91 19.25 -5.70
CA SER A 921 -8.22 18.79 -6.91
C SER A 921 -6.77 19.26 -6.91
N PHE A 922 -5.84 18.35 -7.27
CA PHE A 922 -4.42 18.67 -7.24
C PHE A 922 -3.61 17.90 -8.28
N PHE A 923 -2.42 18.44 -8.56
CA PHE A 923 -1.31 17.71 -9.17
C PHE A 923 -0.03 17.95 -8.34
N LYS A 924 0.59 16.87 -7.85
CA LYS A 924 1.84 16.92 -7.10
C LYS A 924 3.00 16.43 -7.95
N VAL A 925 4.11 17.17 -7.92
CA VAL A 925 5.41 16.69 -8.38
C VAL A 925 6.08 16.02 -7.19
N ASP A 926 6.05 14.68 -7.18
CA ASP A 926 6.49 13.89 -6.03
C ASP A 926 7.99 13.93 -5.82
N ASN A 927 8.76 13.76 -6.91
CA ASN A 927 10.22 13.80 -6.85
C ASN A 927 10.85 14.20 -8.18
N VAL A 928 12.05 14.79 -8.07
CA VAL A 928 12.95 15.04 -9.16
C VAL A 928 14.34 14.58 -8.72
N THR A 929 14.95 13.68 -9.49
CA THR A 929 16.26 13.07 -9.21
C THR A 929 17.23 13.33 -10.35
N LEU A 930 18.43 13.82 -10.02
CA LEU A 930 19.57 13.91 -10.93
C LEU A 930 20.66 12.96 -10.45
N GLY A 931 21.10 12.04 -11.31
CA GLY A 931 22.13 11.06 -11.02
C GLY A 931 23.26 11.09 -12.03
N TYR A 932 24.46 10.69 -11.57
CA TYR A 932 25.63 10.46 -12.43
C TYR A 932 26.27 9.11 -12.10
N THR A 933 26.45 8.28 -13.11
CA THR A 933 27.03 6.94 -12.98
C THR A 933 28.46 6.92 -13.47
N PHE A 934 29.40 6.50 -12.62
CA PHE A 934 30.78 6.18 -12.97
C PHE A 934 30.89 4.67 -13.18
N PRO A 935 30.86 4.17 -14.41
CA PRO A 935 30.75 2.71 -14.66
C PRO A 935 32.00 1.92 -14.29
N SER A 936 33.16 2.58 -14.16
CA SER A 936 34.45 1.94 -13.87
C SER A 936 35.38 2.88 -13.16
N LEU A 937 35.23 3.06 -11.84
CA LEU A 937 36.14 3.90 -11.02
C LEU A 937 37.49 3.22 -10.75
N PHE A 938 37.48 1.91 -10.44
CA PHE A 938 38.67 1.10 -10.20
C PHE A 938 38.50 -0.31 -10.76
N LYS A 939 39.50 -0.82 -11.48
CA LYS A 939 39.55 -2.23 -11.83
C LYS A 939 40.32 -2.99 -10.74
N SER A 940 39.67 -3.92 -10.08
CA SER A 940 40.33 -4.80 -9.13
C SER A 940 40.94 -5.98 -9.89
N ALA A 941 42.27 -6.04 -9.92
CA ALA A 941 43.01 -7.14 -10.53
C ALA A 941 42.74 -8.51 -9.85
N LYS A 942 42.17 -8.53 -8.62
CA LYS A 942 41.84 -9.76 -7.88
C LYS A 942 40.42 -10.26 -8.14
N LEU A 943 39.50 -9.38 -8.52
CA LEU A 943 38.07 -9.71 -8.68
C LEU A 943 37.64 -9.72 -10.16
N ASP A 944 38.52 -9.33 -11.08
CA ASP A 944 38.23 -9.18 -12.53
C ASP A 944 36.98 -8.32 -12.82
N ARG A 945 36.70 -7.34 -11.96
CA ARG A 945 35.53 -6.46 -12.02
C ARG A 945 35.89 -5.00 -11.81
N ALA A 946 35.09 -4.13 -12.40
CA ALA A 946 35.14 -2.71 -12.20
C ALA A 946 34.16 -2.29 -11.08
N LEU A 947 34.61 -1.44 -10.18
CA LEU A 947 33.76 -0.75 -9.21
C LEU A 947 32.90 0.29 -9.94
N GLY A 948 31.58 0.12 -9.91
CA GLY A 948 30.61 1.11 -10.33
C GLY A 948 30.25 2.02 -9.15
N LEU A 949 30.15 3.32 -9.41
CA LEU A 949 29.65 4.31 -8.46
C LEU A 949 28.53 5.11 -9.11
N ASN A 950 27.38 5.23 -8.44
CA ASN A 950 26.33 6.17 -8.81
C ASN A 950 26.18 7.19 -7.67
N ILE A 951 26.17 8.48 -8.02
CA ILE A 951 25.90 9.58 -7.10
C ILE A 951 24.60 10.23 -7.58
N TYR A 952 23.67 10.47 -6.67
CA TYR A 952 22.40 11.11 -7.01
C TYR A 952 21.97 12.14 -5.97
N ALA A 953 21.24 13.15 -6.43
CA ALA A 953 20.54 14.12 -5.62
C ALA A 953 19.06 14.11 -5.98
N THR A 954 18.20 14.13 -4.97
CA THR A 954 16.75 14.11 -5.15
C THR A 954 16.07 15.18 -4.29
N VAL A 955 15.05 15.81 -4.84
CA VAL A 955 14.09 16.62 -4.08
C VAL A 955 12.77 15.87 -4.07
N GLN A 956 12.18 15.69 -2.90
CA GLN A 956 10.84 15.10 -2.70
C GLN A 956 9.85 16.18 -2.27
N ASN A 957 8.55 15.97 -2.59
CA ASN A 957 7.48 16.95 -2.40
C ASN A 957 7.86 18.29 -3.02
N VAL A 958 8.18 18.26 -4.32
CA VAL A 958 8.78 19.40 -5.03
C VAL A 958 7.79 20.55 -5.13
N ALA A 959 6.54 20.24 -5.54
CA ALA A 959 5.47 21.21 -5.67
C ALA A 959 4.09 20.55 -5.62
N THR A 960 3.11 21.28 -5.09
CA THR A 960 1.69 20.94 -5.13
C THR A 960 0.96 22.05 -5.88
N ILE A 961 0.22 21.69 -6.91
CA ILE A 961 -0.64 22.60 -7.68
C ILE A 961 -2.07 22.29 -7.27
N THR A 962 -2.72 23.19 -6.56
CA THR A 962 -4.06 23.00 -6.01
C THR A 962 -4.72 24.35 -5.73
N ASN A 963 -6.05 24.36 -5.65
CA ASN A 963 -6.85 25.49 -5.15
C ASN A 963 -7.26 25.30 -3.69
N TYR A 964 -6.87 24.21 -3.05
CA TYR A 964 -7.19 23.94 -1.65
C TYR A 964 -6.37 24.86 -0.74
N GLU A 965 -7.05 25.50 0.21
CA GLU A 965 -6.48 26.51 1.13
C GLU A 965 -5.88 25.89 2.41
N GLY A 966 -6.03 24.56 2.63
CA GLY A 966 -5.41 23.84 3.75
C GLY A 966 -4.01 23.33 3.43
N LEU A 967 -3.34 22.74 4.43
CA LEU A 967 -1.95 22.28 4.32
C LEU A 967 -1.72 21.22 3.22
N ASP A 968 -2.67 20.34 2.99
CA ASP A 968 -2.52 19.26 2.02
C ASP A 968 -3.87 18.82 1.43
N PRO A 969 -4.04 18.84 0.09
CA PRO A 969 -5.26 18.40 -0.57
C PRO A 969 -5.44 16.88 -0.61
N GLU A 970 -4.46 16.11 -0.14
CA GLU A 970 -4.47 14.65 -0.19
C GLU A 970 -4.90 14.06 1.16
N VAL A 971 -6.20 14.17 1.47
CA VAL A 971 -6.82 13.68 2.71
C VAL A 971 -7.79 12.56 2.37
N PHE A 972 -7.47 11.33 2.76
CA PHE A 972 -8.26 10.15 2.41
C PHE A 972 -9.70 10.19 2.95
N SER A 973 -9.90 10.64 4.18
CA SER A 973 -11.24 10.74 4.81
C SER A 973 -12.12 11.83 4.19
N GLY A 974 -11.53 12.79 3.47
CA GLY A 974 -12.18 14.00 3.03
C GLY A 974 -12.43 15.03 4.16
N ILE A 975 -11.82 14.84 5.32
CA ILE A 975 -11.91 15.77 6.46
C ILE A 975 -10.50 16.16 6.87
N ASP A 976 -10.14 17.43 6.69
CA ASP A 976 -8.86 17.97 7.14
C ASP A 976 -8.94 18.36 8.61
N ASN A 977 -8.12 17.70 9.42
CA ASN A 977 -8.20 17.80 10.88
C ASN A 977 -6.80 17.94 11.51
N ASN A 978 -6.11 19.02 11.23
CA ASN A 978 -4.74 19.34 11.71
C ASN A 978 -3.73 18.23 11.33
N LEU A 979 -3.48 18.08 10.06
CA LEU A 979 -2.57 17.06 9.53
C LEU A 979 -1.12 17.28 9.99
N TYR A 980 -0.42 16.20 10.27
CA TYR A 980 1.03 16.22 10.39
C TYR A 980 1.62 16.59 9.01
N PRO A 981 2.34 17.73 8.87
CA PRO A 981 2.77 18.23 7.58
C PRO A 981 3.69 17.24 6.85
N ARG A 982 3.51 17.09 5.55
CA ARG A 982 4.43 16.32 4.72
C ARG A 982 5.61 17.22 4.35
N PRO A 983 6.83 16.89 4.78
CA PRO A 983 7.97 17.77 4.60
C PRO A 983 8.47 17.77 3.15
N ARG A 984 9.09 18.88 2.73
CA ARG A 984 9.98 18.87 1.57
C ARG A 984 11.32 18.30 1.98
N THR A 985 11.83 17.34 1.21
CA THR A 985 13.03 16.59 1.57
C THR A 985 14.10 16.69 0.48
N TYR A 986 15.31 17.03 0.87
CA TYR A 986 16.49 17.05 0.01
C TYR A 986 17.39 15.87 0.34
N ILE A 987 17.70 15.05 -0.64
CA ILE A 987 18.41 13.78 -0.46
C ILE A 987 19.69 13.81 -1.27
N LEU A 988 20.78 13.33 -0.67
CA LEU A 988 22.02 13.00 -1.34
C LEU A 988 22.35 11.53 -1.10
N GLY A 989 22.61 10.79 -2.18
CA GLY A 989 22.89 9.36 -2.07
C GLY A 989 24.03 8.89 -2.96
N VAL A 990 24.65 7.78 -2.54
CA VAL A 990 25.73 7.10 -3.24
C VAL A 990 25.45 5.60 -3.28
N LYS A 991 25.65 4.98 -4.46
CA LYS A 991 25.51 3.53 -4.66
C LYS A 991 26.80 2.96 -5.21
N PHE A 992 27.35 1.98 -4.52
CA PHE A 992 28.54 1.23 -4.94
C PHE A 992 28.11 -0.17 -5.36
N ASN A 993 28.58 -0.59 -6.56
CA ASN A 993 28.39 -1.93 -7.10
C ASN A 993 29.76 -2.58 -7.32
N PHE A 994 29.99 -3.75 -6.70
CA PHE A 994 31.22 -4.51 -6.79
C PHE A 994 31.03 -5.85 -7.51
#